data_2d121055c4408b517222e3f705477160
#
_entry.id   2d121055c4408b517222e3f705477160
#
_cell.length_a   1.000
_cell.length_b   1.000
_cell.length_c   1.000
_cell.angle_alpha   90.00
_cell.angle_beta   90.00
_cell.angle_gamma   90.00
#
_symmetry.space_group_name_H-M   'P 1'
#
loop_
_entity.id
_entity.type
_entity.pdbx_description
1 polymer ?
#
loop_
_entity_poly.entity_id
_entity_poly.type
_entity_poly.pdbx_seq_one_letter_code
_entity_poly.pdbx_strand_id
1 'polypeptide(L)'
;MRMRWLLYPRLALTNLVKNRRLTLPYLLACAGTVLMFYTMDELSINRGLSKLRDAASVQAVLFLGVLVIGIFAAIVLYYTNGFLIKGRMKELGLYSVLGMEKRHISLVLLLETLFTGLVGVGVGLALGVLFGKLMFLLLLRLLGETAALPFQVSLEALGQTCLVFACIFALILLSNLRSVKKARPMELVQAAKAGEKEPKSSAFTTVFGLLCLGGGYAIAILSKSPLDALLYFFVAVLLVIFGTHALFRSGSIALLKMLRANKRFYYRPAHFIAVSGMLYRMRKNAAGLANICILCTMVLVVVSATVSLYVGQEHALRLQHPRDVSVEIQGQAAESLEDADFYAMAQQLAAARGLALSEHAKTIAIRCYAEQRGSYFDFDGVSENVCRLYLLPLEEYVAMGGEDVALQEGEVLVFSTRSSGYGLDKVELLGGSFQVKEELAEFPIAERSDVSLETGVYLVFANRAQAELAMGGRQWEAYLYEGFNLLGEEDEKLAFSSEYCNLVNRKIDEEAEIDYAVASSIYLDGQRWQALHGGFLFLGLFLGTLFMMATVLIIYYKQVSEGLEDSARYQTMQKVGMSKREVRASIDKQIVWVFFLPLAAAVVHTMVAFPAISKMEALFFVNDMGLMLACTLATIAAFSLLYVAAYLLTARVYYRIVS
;
A
#
# COMPACT_ATOMS: atom_id res chain seq x y z
N MET A 1 -47.06 -26.07 23.05
CA MET A 1 -45.68 -25.57 23.21
C MET A 1 -44.82 -25.72 21.94
N ARG A 2 -44.89 -26.82 21.18
CA ARG A 2 -44.13 -27.06 19.95
C ARG A 2 -44.33 -26.02 18.83
N MET A 3 -45.51 -25.43 18.67
CA MET A 3 -45.84 -24.46 17.61
C MET A 3 -45.19 -23.07 17.81
N ARG A 4 -44.81 -22.67 19.04
CA ARG A 4 -44.09 -21.40 19.32
C ARG A 4 -42.64 -21.40 18.89
N TRP A 5 -41.93 -22.54 18.91
CA TRP A 5 -40.53 -22.65 18.55
C TRP A 5 -40.26 -22.50 17.05
N LEU A 6 -41.20 -22.88 16.18
CA LEU A 6 -41.13 -22.75 14.73
C LEU A 6 -41.49 -21.34 14.24
N LEU A 7 -42.14 -20.52 15.07
CA LEU A 7 -42.57 -19.18 14.70
C LEU A 7 -41.36 -18.24 14.49
N TYR A 8 -40.39 -18.24 15.41
CA TYR A 8 -39.24 -17.32 15.34
C TYR A 8 -38.31 -17.60 14.16
N PRO A 9 -37.89 -18.82 13.86
CA PRO A 9 -37.11 -19.12 12.66
C PRO A 9 -37.86 -18.77 11.36
N ARG A 10 -39.15 -19.08 11.28
CA ARG A 10 -39.97 -18.71 10.12
C ARG A 10 -40.09 -17.20 9.95
N LEU A 11 -40.25 -16.46 11.05
CA LEU A 11 -40.32 -15.01 11.04
C LEU A 11 -38.97 -14.42 10.59
N ALA A 12 -37.84 -14.93 11.11
CA ALA A 12 -36.49 -14.52 10.73
C ALA A 12 -36.24 -14.72 9.23
N LEU A 13 -36.54 -15.91 8.69
CA LEU A 13 -36.37 -16.20 7.27
C LEU A 13 -37.30 -15.33 6.40
N THR A 14 -38.56 -15.15 6.80
CA THR A 14 -39.51 -14.28 6.07
C THR A 14 -39.00 -12.84 6.04
N ASN A 15 -38.45 -12.32 7.13
CA ASN A 15 -37.88 -10.98 7.21
C ASN A 15 -36.69 -10.83 6.28
N LEU A 16 -35.76 -11.80 6.24
CA LEU A 16 -34.60 -11.77 5.35
C LEU A 16 -35.01 -11.72 3.87
N VAL A 17 -36.02 -12.55 3.48
CA VAL A 17 -36.51 -12.58 2.10
C VAL A 17 -37.30 -11.32 1.75
N LYS A 18 -38.16 -10.82 2.64
CA LYS A 18 -38.95 -9.61 2.43
C LYS A 18 -38.08 -8.36 2.29
N ASN A 19 -37.01 -8.29 3.07
CA ASN A 19 -36.05 -7.17 3.06
C ASN A 19 -34.86 -7.43 2.14
N ARG A 20 -35.02 -8.24 1.07
CA ARG A 20 -33.94 -8.63 0.14
C ARG A 20 -33.12 -7.47 -0.43
N ARG A 21 -33.73 -6.29 -0.62
CA ARG A 21 -33.02 -5.10 -1.11
C ARG A 21 -31.91 -4.63 -0.16
N LEU A 22 -32.05 -4.87 1.14
CA LEU A 22 -31.03 -4.54 2.15
C LEU A 22 -30.17 -5.75 2.50
N THR A 23 -30.77 -6.96 2.53
CA THR A 23 -30.09 -8.18 3.00
C THR A 23 -29.17 -8.77 1.95
N LEU A 24 -29.55 -8.77 0.64
CA LEU A 24 -28.75 -9.37 -0.41
C LEU A 24 -27.36 -8.71 -0.59
N PRO A 25 -27.23 -7.38 -0.64
CA PRO A 25 -25.90 -6.76 -0.71
C PRO A 25 -25.03 -7.04 0.52
N TYR A 26 -25.65 -7.16 1.71
CA TYR A 26 -24.93 -7.54 2.91
C TYR A 26 -24.42 -8.99 2.84
N LEU A 27 -25.23 -9.93 2.36
CA LEU A 27 -24.83 -11.32 2.13
C LEU A 27 -23.68 -11.42 1.11
N LEU A 28 -23.75 -10.66 0.02
CA LEU A 28 -22.68 -10.60 -0.96
C LEU A 28 -21.37 -10.06 -0.36
N ALA A 29 -21.48 -9.04 0.49
CA ALA A 29 -20.30 -8.52 1.19
C ALA A 29 -19.73 -9.54 2.19
N CYS A 30 -20.60 -10.24 2.94
CA CYS A 30 -20.17 -11.33 3.82
C CYS A 30 -19.45 -12.42 3.03
N ALA A 31 -20.06 -12.92 1.95
CA ALA A 31 -19.44 -13.94 1.11
C ALA A 31 -18.13 -13.47 0.47
N GLY A 32 -18.09 -12.23 0.00
CA GLY A 32 -16.88 -11.63 -0.59
C GLY A 32 -15.75 -11.46 0.41
N THR A 33 -16.02 -10.97 1.63
CA THR A 33 -15.00 -10.84 2.68
C THR A 33 -14.50 -12.20 3.17
N VAL A 34 -15.39 -13.20 3.29
CA VAL A 34 -15.01 -14.58 3.63
C VAL A 34 -14.15 -15.20 2.54
N LEU A 35 -14.54 -15.07 1.27
CA LEU A 35 -13.75 -15.54 0.13
C LEU A 35 -12.34 -14.96 0.17
N MET A 36 -12.23 -13.64 0.34
CA MET A 36 -10.92 -12.96 0.33
C MET A 36 -10.06 -13.36 1.52
N PHE A 37 -10.64 -13.43 2.71
CA PHE A 37 -9.92 -13.86 3.90
C PHE A 37 -9.43 -15.31 3.75
N TYR A 38 -10.34 -16.23 3.40
CA TYR A 38 -10.00 -17.64 3.21
C TYR A 38 -8.90 -17.84 2.17
N THR A 39 -9.02 -17.17 1.00
CA THR A 39 -8.03 -17.31 -0.07
C THR A 39 -6.66 -16.81 0.38
N MET A 40 -6.58 -15.67 1.06
CA MET A 40 -5.32 -15.13 1.56
C MET A 40 -4.72 -16.03 2.64
N ASP A 41 -5.55 -16.54 3.56
CA ASP A 41 -5.13 -17.43 4.64
C ASP A 41 -4.63 -18.77 4.08
N GLU A 42 -5.37 -19.38 3.14
CA GLU A 42 -4.96 -20.59 2.43
C GLU A 42 -3.63 -20.43 1.73
N LEU A 43 -3.41 -19.31 1.01
CA LEU A 43 -2.16 -19.02 0.33
C LEU A 43 -1.01 -18.84 1.32
N SER A 44 -1.23 -18.16 2.45
CA SER A 44 -0.17 -17.88 3.44
C SER A 44 0.40 -19.15 4.08
N ILE A 45 -0.42 -20.21 4.24
CA ILE A 45 -0.01 -21.48 4.87
C ILE A 45 0.18 -22.62 3.84
N ASN A 46 0.14 -22.30 2.54
CA ASN A 46 0.22 -23.33 1.49
C ASN A 46 1.60 -23.96 1.42
N ARG A 47 1.67 -25.28 1.58
CA ARG A 47 2.92 -26.04 1.51
C ARG A 47 3.59 -26.01 0.12
N GLY A 48 2.84 -25.69 -0.93
CA GLY A 48 3.40 -25.50 -2.27
C GLY A 48 4.41 -24.35 -2.30
N LEU A 49 4.10 -23.24 -1.59
CA LEU A 49 4.98 -22.08 -1.52
C LEU A 49 6.26 -22.33 -0.73
N SER A 50 6.29 -23.29 0.21
CA SER A 50 7.50 -23.59 0.99
C SER A 50 8.67 -24.16 0.14
N LYS A 51 8.42 -24.47 -1.12
CA LYS A 51 9.46 -24.91 -2.08
C LYS A 51 10.13 -23.73 -2.80
N LEU A 52 9.60 -22.52 -2.66
CA LEU A 52 10.20 -21.32 -3.21
C LEU A 52 11.50 -20.99 -2.47
N ARG A 53 12.44 -20.38 -3.18
CA ARG A 53 13.76 -20.01 -2.61
C ARG A 53 13.64 -19.02 -1.46
N ASP A 54 12.66 -18.10 -1.50
CA ASP A 54 12.38 -17.11 -0.45
C ASP A 54 10.95 -17.25 0.10
N ALA A 55 10.53 -18.48 0.36
CA ALA A 55 9.20 -18.83 0.84
C ALA A 55 8.80 -18.05 2.10
N ALA A 56 9.74 -17.84 3.03
CA ALA A 56 9.48 -17.18 4.30
C ALA A 56 9.03 -15.72 4.12
N SER A 57 9.70 -14.97 3.25
CA SER A 57 9.35 -13.56 2.98
C SER A 57 7.99 -13.45 2.31
N VAL A 58 7.70 -14.28 1.31
CA VAL A 58 6.40 -14.31 0.63
C VAL A 58 5.29 -14.69 1.61
N GLN A 59 5.47 -15.73 2.42
CA GLN A 59 4.49 -16.14 3.43
C GLN A 59 4.26 -15.06 4.49
N ALA A 60 5.31 -14.34 4.91
CA ALA A 60 5.18 -13.22 5.85
C ALA A 60 4.33 -12.07 5.27
N VAL A 61 4.53 -11.71 4.00
CA VAL A 61 3.71 -10.71 3.30
C VAL A 61 2.25 -11.15 3.21
N LEU A 62 2.00 -12.41 2.84
CA LEU A 62 0.64 -12.96 2.76
C LEU A 62 -0.03 -13.02 4.14
N PHE A 63 0.69 -13.42 5.19
CA PHE A 63 0.19 -13.44 6.56
C PHE A 63 -0.17 -12.03 7.07
N LEU A 64 0.64 -11.02 6.75
CA LEU A 64 0.28 -9.62 7.01
C LEU A 64 -1.04 -9.27 6.31
N GLY A 65 -1.24 -9.76 5.07
CA GLY A 65 -2.48 -9.64 4.33
C GLY A 65 -3.67 -10.26 5.05
N VAL A 66 -3.53 -11.47 5.60
CA VAL A 66 -4.58 -12.15 6.39
C VAL A 66 -5.02 -11.28 7.56
N LEU A 67 -4.06 -10.74 8.31
CA LEU A 67 -4.33 -9.89 9.48
C LEU A 67 -5.08 -8.62 9.07
N VAL A 68 -4.63 -7.93 8.04
CA VAL A 68 -5.24 -6.69 7.54
C VAL A 68 -6.64 -6.97 7.01
N ILE A 69 -6.83 -8.01 6.17
CA ILE A 69 -8.14 -8.39 5.64
C ILE A 69 -9.10 -8.77 6.76
N GLY A 70 -8.64 -9.49 7.79
CA GLY A 70 -9.46 -9.88 8.94
C GLY A 70 -9.99 -8.67 9.72
N ILE A 71 -9.12 -7.69 10.01
CA ILE A 71 -9.50 -6.43 10.69
C ILE A 71 -10.50 -5.65 9.82
N PHE A 72 -10.22 -5.50 8.53
CA PHE A 72 -11.11 -4.77 7.61
C PHE A 72 -12.44 -5.48 7.40
N ALA A 73 -12.48 -6.81 7.30
CA ALA A 73 -13.70 -7.59 7.24
C ALA A 73 -14.59 -7.30 8.46
N ALA A 74 -14.01 -7.29 9.67
CA ALA A 74 -14.72 -6.95 10.90
C ALA A 74 -15.30 -5.53 10.84
N ILE A 75 -14.50 -4.54 10.45
CA ILE A 75 -14.94 -3.13 10.34
C ILE A 75 -16.06 -2.98 9.31
N VAL A 76 -15.88 -3.53 8.10
CA VAL A 76 -16.85 -3.40 6.99
C VAL A 76 -18.17 -4.08 7.33
N LEU A 77 -18.13 -5.31 7.84
CA LEU A 77 -19.34 -6.06 8.18
C LEU A 77 -20.07 -5.42 9.37
N TYR A 78 -19.35 -4.97 10.39
CA TYR A 78 -19.94 -4.25 11.52
C TYR A 78 -20.60 -2.94 11.07
N TYR A 79 -19.92 -2.14 10.27
CA TYR A 79 -20.44 -0.87 9.76
C TYR A 79 -21.67 -1.07 8.88
N THR A 80 -21.61 -2.04 7.97
CA THR A 80 -22.70 -2.35 7.03
C THR A 80 -23.92 -2.91 7.74
N ASN A 81 -23.72 -3.79 8.74
CA ASN A 81 -24.79 -4.26 9.60
C ASN A 81 -25.50 -3.11 10.33
N GLY A 82 -24.75 -2.07 10.70
CA GLY A 82 -25.31 -0.86 11.30
C GLY A 82 -26.35 -0.16 10.41
N PHE A 83 -26.15 -0.14 9.07
CA PHE A 83 -27.16 0.38 8.13
C PHE A 83 -28.36 -0.54 8.04
N LEU A 84 -28.14 -1.85 7.97
CA LEU A 84 -29.20 -2.83 7.90
C LEU A 84 -30.14 -2.73 9.11
N ILE A 85 -29.59 -2.67 10.32
CA ILE A 85 -30.38 -2.53 11.55
C ILE A 85 -31.11 -1.20 11.61
N LYS A 86 -30.44 -0.06 11.27
CA LYS A 86 -31.09 1.26 11.25
C LYS A 86 -32.27 1.30 10.27
N GLY A 87 -32.16 0.70 9.09
CA GLY A 87 -33.25 0.60 8.12
C GLY A 87 -34.47 -0.15 8.65
N ARG A 88 -34.27 -1.09 9.58
CA ARG A 88 -35.30 -1.96 10.14
C ARG A 88 -35.83 -1.51 11.52
N MET A 89 -35.28 -0.43 12.10
CA MET A 89 -35.70 0.00 13.44
C MET A 89 -37.20 0.31 13.54
N LYS A 90 -37.83 0.79 12.44
CA LYS A 90 -39.26 1.02 12.38
C LYS A 90 -40.06 -0.30 12.50
N GLU A 91 -39.64 -1.37 11.81
CA GLU A 91 -40.27 -2.70 11.89
C GLU A 91 -40.13 -3.28 13.30
N LEU A 92 -38.92 -3.19 13.89
CA LEU A 92 -38.64 -3.64 15.25
C LEU A 92 -39.48 -2.88 16.31
N GLY A 93 -39.65 -1.56 16.09
CA GLY A 93 -40.51 -0.70 16.89
C GLY A 93 -41.99 -1.15 16.80
N LEU A 94 -42.47 -1.49 15.59
CA LEU A 94 -43.82 -1.98 15.37
C LEU A 94 -44.08 -3.33 16.09
N TYR A 95 -43.12 -4.26 16.05
CA TYR A 95 -43.20 -5.51 16.80
C TYR A 95 -43.38 -5.26 18.31
N SER A 96 -42.67 -4.27 18.87
CA SER A 96 -42.82 -3.91 20.27
C SER A 96 -44.17 -3.30 20.58
N VAL A 97 -44.74 -2.47 19.69
CA VAL A 97 -46.07 -1.88 19.82
C VAL A 97 -47.15 -2.96 19.75
N LEU A 98 -46.94 -4.01 18.92
CA LEU A 98 -47.83 -5.18 18.80
C LEU A 98 -47.71 -6.18 19.96
N GLY A 99 -46.91 -5.85 21.01
CA GLY A 99 -46.84 -6.64 22.24
C GLY A 99 -45.69 -7.66 22.29
N MET A 100 -44.74 -7.64 21.31
CA MET A 100 -43.55 -8.48 21.42
C MET A 100 -42.57 -7.89 22.44
N GLU A 101 -42.20 -8.69 23.44
CA GLU A 101 -41.19 -8.34 24.40
C GLU A 101 -39.80 -8.22 23.75
N LYS A 102 -38.91 -7.41 24.32
CA LYS A 102 -37.54 -7.23 23.82
C LYS A 102 -36.75 -8.53 23.69
N ARG A 103 -37.00 -9.52 24.56
CA ARG A 103 -36.36 -10.84 24.48
C ARG A 103 -36.77 -11.63 23.23
N HIS A 104 -38.04 -11.53 22.79
CA HIS A 104 -38.50 -12.17 21.57
C HIS A 104 -37.94 -11.52 20.31
N ILE A 105 -37.87 -10.17 20.30
CA ILE A 105 -37.19 -9.40 19.21
C ILE A 105 -35.71 -9.75 19.15
N SER A 106 -35.06 -9.88 20.31
CA SER A 106 -33.64 -10.28 20.38
C SER A 106 -33.39 -11.69 19.82
N LEU A 107 -34.32 -12.64 20.08
CA LEU A 107 -34.24 -14.00 19.53
C LEU A 107 -34.40 -14.01 17.99
N VAL A 108 -35.31 -13.21 17.45
CA VAL A 108 -35.47 -13.07 16.00
C VAL A 108 -34.16 -12.52 15.38
N LEU A 109 -33.55 -11.47 15.97
CA LEU A 109 -32.30 -10.92 15.49
C LEU A 109 -31.12 -11.89 15.60
N LEU A 110 -31.07 -12.70 16.67
CA LEU A 110 -30.08 -13.77 16.81
C LEU A 110 -30.18 -14.74 15.65
N LEU A 111 -31.40 -15.24 15.37
CA LEU A 111 -31.64 -16.19 14.28
C LEU A 111 -31.33 -15.58 12.90
N GLU A 112 -31.71 -14.32 12.67
CA GLU A 112 -31.39 -13.62 11.44
C GLU A 112 -29.85 -13.46 11.24
N THR A 113 -29.12 -13.07 12.30
CA THR A 113 -27.65 -12.95 12.26
C THR A 113 -27.00 -14.32 12.04
N LEU A 114 -27.53 -15.39 12.68
CA LEU A 114 -27.06 -16.75 12.50
C LEU A 114 -27.28 -17.25 11.06
N PHE A 115 -28.48 -17.09 10.50
CA PHE A 115 -28.77 -17.49 9.12
C PHE A 115 -27.92 -16.70 8.11
N THR A 116 -27.78 -15.40 8.31
CA THR A 116 -26.95 -14.56 7.45
C THR A 116 -25.48 -14.96 7.53
N GLY A 117 -24.98 -15.25 8.74
CA GLY A 117 -23.62 -15.72 8.96
C GLY A 117 -23.36 -17.08 8.30
N LEU A 118 -24.25 -18.06 8.54
CA LEU A 118 -24.12 -19.41 7.94
C LEU A 118 -24.12 -19.36 6.41
N VAL A 119 -25.06 -18.62 5.81
CA VAL A 119 -25.13 -18.48 4.35
C VAL A 119 -23.92 -17.72 3.82
N GLY A 120 -23.55 -16.59 4.45
CA GLY A 120 -22.42 -15.78 4.02
C GLY A 120 -21.08 -16.54 4.11
N VAL A 121 -20.83 -17.22 5.23
CA VAL A 121 -19.63 -18.03 5.42
C VAL A 121 -19.63 -19.24 4.49
N GLY A 122 -20.76 -19.97 4.40
CA GLY A 122 -20.87 -21.14 3.52
C GLY A 122 -20.63 -20.82 2.05
N VAL A 123 -21.29 -19.78 1.53
CA VAL A 123 -21.10 -19.32 0.15
C VAL A 123 -19.67 -18.78 -0.07
N GLY A 124 -19.16 -17.99 0.89
CA GLY A 124 -17.80 -17.42 0.79
C GLY A 124 -16.72 -18.50 0.77
N LEU A 125 -16.81 -19.52 1.64
CA LEU A 125 -15.89 -20.65 1.65
C LEU A 125 -16.00 -21.49 0.37
N ALA A 126 -17.23 -21.78 -0.09
CA ALA A 126 -17.43 -22.53 -1.34
C ALA A 126 -16.79 -21.80 -2.54
N LEU A 127 -16.98 -20.49 -2.64
CA LEU A 127 -16.34 -19.67 -3.65
C LEU A 127 -14.82 -19.58 -3.44
N GLY A 128 -14.35 -19.48 -2.20
CA GLY A 128 -12.93 -19.44 -1.85
C GLY A 128 -12.21 -20.71 -2.30
N VAL A 129 -12.77 -21.88 -2.00
CA VAL A 129 -12.22 -23.17 -2.47
C VAL A 129 -12.25 -23.27 -3.99
N LEU A 130 -13.34 -22.81 -4.63
CA LEU A 130 -13.47 -22.85 -6.10
C LEU A 130 -12.43 -21.96 -6.78
N PHE A 131 -12.23 -20.75 -6.29
CA PHE A 131 -11.29 -19.79 -6.88
C PHE A 131 -9.87 -19.87 -6.29
N GLY A 132 -9.65 -20.61 -5.20
CA GLY A 132 -8.36 -20.70 -4.52
C GLY A 132 -7.24 -21.13 -5.44
N LYS A 133 -7.45 -22.17 -6.28
CA LYS A 133 -6.47 -22.61 -7.27
C LYS A 133 -6.16 -21.52 -8.31
N LEU A 134 -7.17 -20.75 -8.75
CA LEU A 134 -6.95 -19.67 -9.71
C LEU A 134 -6.11 -18.55 -9.09
N MET A 135 -6.38 -18.20 -7.84
CA MET A 135 -5.61 -17.19 -7.11
C MET A 135 -4.19 -17.67 -6.81
N PHE A 136 -4.00 -18.96 -6.52
CA PHE A 136 -2.68 -19.56 -6.38
C PHE A 136 -1.87 -19.46 -7.68
N LEU A 137 -2.46 -19.79 -8.82
CA LEU A 137 -1.80 -19.65 -10.13
C LEU A 137 -1.49 -18.19 -10.48
N LEU A 138 -2.39 -17.27 -10.14
CA LEU A 138 -2.14 -15.84 -10.31
C LEU A 138 -0.96 -15.38 -9.44
N LEU A 139 -0.92 -15.81 -8.19
CA LEU A 139 0.20 -15.52 -7.28
C LEU A 139 1.51 -16.05 -7.86
N LEU A 140 1.59 -17.33 -8.24
CA LEU A 140 2.79 -17.92 -8.83
C LEU A 140 3.28 -17.14 -10.06
N ARG A 141 2.35 -16.72 -10.93
CA ARG A 141 2.70 -15.91 -12.09
C ARG A 141 3.30 -14.55 -11.72
N LEU A 142 2.78 -13.90 -10.68
CA LEU A 142 3.32 -12.63 -10.18
C LEU A 142 4.69 -12.82 -9.50
N LEU A 143 4.91 -13.97 -8.86
CA LEU A 143 6.20 -14.34 -8.28
C LEU A 143 7.24 -14.76 -9.33
N GLY A 144 6.87 -14.83 -10.62
CA GLY A 144 7.76 -15.28 -11.70
C GLY A 144 7.96 -16.79 -11.77
N GLU A 145 7.17 -17.57 -11.03
CA GLU A 145 7.32 -19.01 -10.98
C GLU A 145 6.59 -19.69 -12.14
N THR A 146 7.33 -20.50 -12.89
CA THR A 146 6.79 -21.31 -14.00
C THR A 146 6.51 -22.75 -13.60
N ALA A 147 7.04 -23.19 -12.45
CA ALA A 147 6.88 -24.56 -11.97
C ALA A 147 5.44 -24.84 -11.52
N ALA A 148 4.91 -26.02 -11.91
CA ALA A 148 3.62 -26.49 -11.44
C ALA A 148 3.72 -26.95 -9.97
N LEU A 149 3.55 -26.03 -9.03
CA LEU A 149 3.53 -26.34 -7.61
C LEU A 149 2.19 -26.99 -7.20
N PRO A 150 2.21 -27.96 -6.27
CA PRO A 150 1.00 -28.63 -5.84
C PRO A 150 0.11 -27.69 -5.02
N PHE A 151 -1.14 -27.54 -5.47
CA PHE A 151 -2.18 -26.85 -4.71
C PHE A 151 -2.99 -27.86 -3.90
N GLN A 152 -3.14 -27.63 -2.61
CA GLN A 152 -3.95 -28.47 -1.71
C GLN A 152 -4.86 -27.57 -0.88
N VAL A 153 -6.14 -27.92 -0.81
CA VAL A 153 -7.11 -27.24 0.06
C VAL A 153 -6.73 -27.47 1.53
N SER A 154 -6.49 -26.41 2.26
CA SER A 154 -6.10 -26.48 3.66
C SER A 154 -7.33 -26.54 4.58
N LEU A 155 -7.47 -27.64 5.35
CA LEU A 155 -8.49 -27.74 6.42
C LEU A 155 -8.21 -26.75 7.56
N GLU A 156 -6.93 -26.41 7.75
CA GLU A 156 -6.52 -25.41 8.75
C GLU A 156 -7.05 -24.03 8.40
N ALA A 157 -6.88 -23.56 7.15
CA ALA A 157 -7.45 -22.30 6.67
C ALA A 157 -8.98 -22.26 6.76
N LEU A 158 -9.65 -23.38 6.45
CA LEU A 158 -11.10 -23.50 6.63
C LEU A 158 -11.50 -23.28 8.10
N GLY A 159 -10.79 -23.93 9.04
CA GLY A 159 -11.03 -23.81 10.47
C GLY A 159 -10.79 -22.39 11.00
N GLN A 160 -9.66 -21.78 10.63
CA GLN A 160 -9.28 -20.42 11.01
C GLN A 160 -10.31 -19.41 10.49
N THR A 161 -10.70 -19.51 9.22
CA THR A 161 -11.74 -18.66 8.62
C THR A 161 -13.07 -18.79 9.36
N CYS A 162 -13.54 -20.01 9.64
CA CYS A 162 -14.77 -20.22 10.41
C CYS A 162 -14.70 -19.58 11.80
N LEU A 163 -13.56 -19.70 12.49
CA LEU A 163 -13.35 -19.13 13.82
C LEU A 163 -13.40 -17.61 13.79
N VAL A 164 -12.63 -16.97 12.89
CA VAL A 164 -12.55 -15.52 12.75
C VAL A 164 -13.94 -14.93 12.44
N PHE A 165 -14.65 -15.49 11.47
CA PHE A 165 -15.99 -15.00 11.12
C PHE A 165 -17.04 -15.31 12.18
N ALA A 166 -16.94 -16.41 12.93
CA ALA A 166 -17.78 -16.64 14.10
C ALA A 166 -17.57 -15.54 15.16
N CYS A 167 -16.33 -15.14 15.43
CA CYS A 167 -16.04 -14.02 16.33
C CYS A 167 -16.62 -12.69 15.80
N ILE A 168 -16.47 -12.40 14.50
CA ILE A 168 -17.03 -11.19 13.87
C ILE A 168 -18.54 -11.17 14.01
N PHE A 169 -19.25 -12.26 13.68
CA PHE A 169 -20.71 -12.35 13.82
C PHE A 169 -21.17 -12.28 15.27
N ALA A 170 -20.40 -12.82 16.22
CA ALA A 170 -20.68 -12.66 17.64
C ALA A 170 -20.60 -11.18 18.09
N LEU A 171 -19.60 -10.43 17.64
CA LEU A 171 -19.49 -8.99 17.90
C LEU A 171 -20.65 -8.21 17.28
N ILE A 172 -21.05 -8.55 16.06
CA ILE A 172 -22.20 -7.95 15.37
C ILE A 172 -23.48 -8.23 16.14
N LEU A 173 -23.71 -9.47 16.58
CA LEU A 173 -24.86 -9.86 17.39
C LEU A 173 -24.93 -9.09 18.69
N LEU A 174 -23.83 -8.99 19.43
CA LEU A 174 -23.75 -8.20 20.67
C LEU A 174 -24.15 -6.74 20.44
N SER A 175 -23.69 -6.14 19.34
CA SER A 175 -24.05 -4.77 18.94
C SER A 175 -25.55 -4.65 18.64
N ASN A 176 -26.11 -5.59 17.90
CA ASN A 176 -27.53 -5.62 17.56
C ASN A 176 -28.42 -5.74 18.81
N LEU A 177 -28.06 -6.63 19.74
CA LEU A 177 -28.76 -6.82 21.01
C LEU A 177 -28.70 -5.55 21.89
N ARG A 178 -27.52 -4.87 21.94
CA ARG A 178 -27.39 -3.61 22.67
C ARG A 178 -28.28 -2.52 22.07
N SER A 179 -28.38 -2.46 20.74
CA SER A 179 -29.21 -1.49 20.02
C SER A 179 -30.72 -1.68 20.35
N VAL A 180 -31.21 -2.93 20.39
CA VAL A 180 -32.60 -3.22 20.76
C VAL A 180 -32.87 -2.90 22.23
N LYS A 181 -31.93 -3.24 23.15
CA LYS A 181 -32.10 -2.94 24.58
C LYS A 181 -32.22 -1.42 24.84
N LYS A 182 -31.45 -0.57 24.11
CA LYS A 182 -31.47 0.90 24.25
C LYS A 182 -32.66 1.55 23.54
N ALA A 183 -33.29 0.88 22.55
CA ALA A 183 -34.39 1.45 21.77
C ALA A 183 -35.65 1.65 22.62
N ARG A 184 -36.22 2.88 22.55
CA ARG A 184 -37.54 3.21 23.11
C ARG A 184 -38.57 3.15 21.99
N PRO A 185 -39.58 2.23 22.04
CA PRO A 185 -40.51 2.01 20.93
C PRO A 185 -41.23 3.28 20.46
N MET A 186 -41.65 4.13 21.42
CA MET A 186 -42.38 5.37 21.13
C MET A 186 -41.53 6.40 20.41
N GLU A 187 -40.23 6.54 20.77
CA GLU A 187 -39.30 7.46 20.11
C GLU A 187 -39.03 7.03 18.67
N LEU A 188 -39.01 5.72 18.36
CA LEU A 188 -38.80 5.18 17.03
C LEU A 188 -39.93 5.49 16.05
N VAL A 189 -41.17 5.49 16.55
CA VAL A 189 -42.36 5.81 15.76
C VAL A 189 -42.51 7.33 15.58
N GLN A 190 -42.20 8.11 16.61
CA GLN A 190 -42.31 9.57 16.58
C GLN A 190 -41.12 10.28 15.87
N ALA A 191 -39.94 9.67 15.84
CA ALA A 191 -38.77 10.24 15.16
C ALA A 191 -39.00 10.54 13.65
N ALA A 192 -39.97 9.83 13.04
CA ALA A 192 -40.41 10.07 11.67
C ALA A 192 -41.22 11.38 11.47
N LYS A 193 -41.75 11.97 12.55
CA LYS A 193 -42.57 13.20 12.53
C LYS A 193 -41.82 14.43 13.06
N ALA A 194 -40.68 14.24 13.72
CA ALA A 194 -39.89 15.37 14.24
C ALA A 194 -39.22 16.13 13.09
N GLY A 195 -39.54 17.39 12.91
CA GLY A 195 -38.91 18.25 11.90
C GLY A 195 -37.39 18.30 12.04
N GLU A 196 -36.67 18.32 10.93
CA GLU A 196 -35.22 18.40 10.91
C GLU A 196 -34.74 19.76 11.43
N LYS A 197 -33.95 19.75 12.52
CA LYS A 197 -33.31 20.96 13.04
C LYS A 197 -32.15 21.40 12.14
N GLU A 198 -31.99 22.69 11.92
CA GLU A 198 -30.88 23.23 11.13
C GLU A 198 -29.53 22.76 11.70
N PRO A 199 -28.62 22.23 10.86
CA PRO A 199 -27.33 21.74 11.34
C PRO A 199 -26.45 22.88 11.86
N LYS A 200 -25.89 22.68 13.06
CA LYS A 200 -24.89 23.59 13.63
C LYS A 200 -23.50 23.12 13.19
N SER A 201 -22.72 24.00 12.57
CA SER A 201 -21.29 23.80 12.40
C SER A 201 -20.57 24.13 13.71
N SER A 202 -19.65 23.28 14.14
CA SER A 202 -18.77 23.61 15.27
C SER A 202 -17.46 24.17 14.70
N ALA A 203 -17.19 25.45 15.00
CA ALA A 203 -15.93 26.08 14.60
C ALA A 203 -14.72 25.28 15.14
N PHE A 204 -14.80 24.82 16.40
CA PHE A 204 -13.77 23.99 17.02
C PHE A 204 -13.49 22.72 16.21
N THR A 205 -14.53 21.96 15.83
CA THR A 205 -14.36 20.72 15.05
C THR A 205 -13.80 21.02 13.65
N THR A 206 -14.17 22.14 13.04
CA THR A 206 -13.65 22.53 11.72
C THR A 206 -12.16 22.90 11.81
N VAL A 207 -11.78 23.73 12.79
CA VAL A 207 -10.39 24.13 13.03
C VAL A 207 -9.54 22.90 13.40
N PHE A 208 -10.03 22.05 14.30
CA PHE A 208 -9.37 20.78 14.63
C PHE A 208 -9.14 19.92 13.39
N GLY A 209 -10.15 19.79 12.52
CA GLY A 209 -10.02 19.05 11.27
C GLY A 209 -8.98 19.63 10.32
N LEU A 210 -8.91 20.95 10.21
CA LEU A 210 -7.89 21.63 9.39
C LEU A 210 -6.48 21.46 9.97
N LEU A 211 -6.32 21.53 11.29
CA LEU A 211 -5.04 21.31 11.95
C LEU A 211 -4.57 19.86 11.79
N CYS A 212 -5.46 18.89 11.98
CA CYS A 212 -5.12 17.48 11.77
C CYS A 212 -4.74 17.21 10.30
N LEU A 213 -5.55 17.68 9.35
CA LEU A 213 -5.26 17.47 7.94
C LEU A 213 -3.97 18.19 7.51
N GLY A 214 -3.81 19.45 7.91
CA GLY A 214 -2.60 20.24 7.65
C GLY A 214 -1.35 19.63 8.29
N GLY A 215 -1.45 19.12 9.52
CA GLY A 215 -0.37 18.41 10.20
C GLY A 215 0.03 17.12 9.50
N GLY A 216 -0.95 16.31 9.08
CA GLY A 216 -0.68 15.10 8.31
C GLY A 216 -0.02 15.39 6.95
N TYR A 217 -0.47 16.42 6.26
CA TYR A 217 0.12 16.88 5.00
C TYR A 217 1.53 17.46 5.19
N ALA A 218 1.74 18.23 6.25
CA ALA A 218 3.06 18.76 6.58
C ALA A 218 4.07 17.64 6.83
N ILE A 219 3.70 16.60 7.58
CA ILE A 219 4.53 15.42 7.80
C ILE A 219 4.88 14.76 6.46
N ALA A 220 3.88 14.54 5.59
CA ALA A 220 4.11 13.88 4.31
C ALA A 220 5.04 14.65 3.36
N ILE A 221 4.98 15.99 3.37
CA ILE A 221 5.79 16.84 2.49
C ILE A 221 7.17 17.12 3.10
N LEU A 222 7.25 17.35 4.42
CA LEU A 222 8.46 17.80 5.10
C LEU A 222 9.38 16.67 5.57
N SER A 223 8.95 15.40 5.55
CA SER A 223 9.84 14.28 5.83
C SER A 223 11.04 14.33 4.89
N LYS A 224 12.26 14.27 5.43
CA LYS A 224 13.49 14.46 4.65
C LYS A 224 14.10 13.13 4.20
N SER A 225 14.10 12.14 5.07
CA SER A 225 14.69 10.83 4.80
C SER A 225 13.62 9.74 4.59
N PRO A 226 13.96 8.62 3.92
CA PRO A 226 13.09 7.45 3.81
C PRO A 226 12.66 6.88 5.17
N LEU A 227 13.57 6.87 6.15
CA LEU A 227 13.31 6.39 7.51
C LEU A 227 12.33 7.31 8.25
N ASP A 228 12.47 8.64 8.11
CA ASP A 228 11.50 9.60 8.66
C ASP A 228 10.11 9.39 8.07
N ALA A 229 10.04 9.21 6.75
CA ALA A 229 8.78 8.95 6.07
C ALA A 229 8.10 7.70 6.63
N LEU A 230 8.83 6.60 6.83
CA LEU A 230 8.32 5.36 7.41
C LEU A 230 7.88 5.52 8.87
N LEU A 231 8.69 6.18 9.70
CA LEU A 231 8.43 6.36 11.14
C LEU A 231 7.17 7.20 11.39
N TYR A 232 7.03 8.30 10.65
CA TYR A 232 5.91 9.21 10.84
C TYR A 232 4.69 8.87 9.97
N PHE A 233 4.77 7.89 9.08
CA PHE A 233 3.70 7.50 8.17
C PHE A 233 2.37 7.22 8.89
N PHE A 234 2.41 6.37 9.92
CA PHE A 234 1.19 6.00 10.65
C PHE A 234 0.57 7.18 11.38
N VAL A 235 1.39 8.09 11.91
CA VAL A 235 0.90 9.32 12.55
C VAL A 235 0.23 10.22 11.53
N ALA A 236 0.86 10.43 10.36
CA ALA A 236 0.29 11.21 9.27
C ALA A 236 -1.05 10.63 8.78
N VAL A 237 -1.12 9.31 8.59
CA VAL A 237 -2.36 8.61 8.19
C VAL A 237 -3.48 8.81 9.22
N LEU A 238 -3.20 8.65 10.52
CA LEU A 238 -4.20 8.88 11.57
C LEU A 238 -4.68 10.34 11.59
N LEU A 239 -3.78 11.31 11.46
CA LEU A 239 -4.13 12.72 11.38
C LEU A 239 -5.02 13.02 10.16
N VAL A 240 -4.70 12.47 8.99
CA VAL A 240 -5.53 12.61 7.78
C VAL A 240 -6.90 11.96 7.97
N ILE A 241 -7.01 10.78 8.61
CA ILE A 241 -8.28 10.11 8.90
C ILE A 241 -9.14 10.99 9.82
N PHE A 242 -8.60 11.46 10.96
CA PHE A 242 -9.34 12.32 11.90
C PHE A 242 -9.70 13.67 11.27
N GLY A 243 -8.77 14.28 10.52
CA GLY A 243 -8.99 15.51 9.79
C GLY A 243 -10.12 15.37 8.76
N THR A 244 -10.11 14.33 7.97
CA THR A 244 -11.13 14.02 6.97
C THR A 244 -12.51 13.83 7.62
N HIS A 245 -12.60 13.04 8.70
CA HIS A 245 -13.86 12.86 9.43
C HIS A 245 -14.40 14.18 10.00
N ALA A 246 -13.53 15.01 10.61
CA ALA A 246 -13.92 16.29 11.18
C ALA A 246 -14.37 17.28 10.10
N LEU A 247 -13.67 17.35 8.96
CA LEU A 247 -14.00 18.26 7.86
C LEU A 247 -15.27 17.83 7.12
N PHE A 248 -15.48 16.55 6.86
CA PHE A 248 -16.75 16.10 6.29
C PHE A 248 -17.92 16.36 7.23
N ARG A 249 -17.74 16.24 8.57
CA ARG A 249 -18.81 16.41 9.55
C ARG A 249 -19.14 17.87 9.84
N SER A 250 -18.16 18.76 9.94
CA SER A 250 -18.34 20.15 10.34
C SER A 250 -17.91 21.15 9.27
N GLY A 251 -16.78 20.89 8.61
CA GLY A 251 -16.24 21.77 7.56
C GLY A 251 -17.16 21.89 6.36
N SER A 252 -17.76 20.79 5.91
CA SER A 252 -18.72 20.80 4.79
C SER A 252 -19.95 21.65 5.10
N ILE A 253 -20.45 21.59 6.35
CA ILE A 253 -21.56 22.44 6.80
C ILE A 253 -21.14 23.90 6.87
N ALA A 254 -19.92 24.19 7.35
CA ALA A 254 -19.37 25.53 7.39
C ALA A 254 -19.24 26.12 5.98
N LEU A 255 -18.69 25.36 5.02
CA LEU A 255 -18.57 25.75 3.62
C LEU A 255 -19.94 26.06 2.98
N LEU A 256 -20.93 25.18 3.18
CA LEU A 256 -22.28 25.39 2.66
C LEU A 256 -22.95 26.61 3.27
N LYS A 257 -22.70 26.92 4.56
CA LYS A 257 -23.18 28.15 5.20
C LYS A 257 -22.49 29.41 4.64
N MET A 258 -21.19 29.33 4.33
CA MET A 258 -20.48 30.43 3.65
C MET A 258 -21.04 30.68 2.24
N LEU A 259 -21.28 29.58 1.46
CA LEU A 259 -21.93 29.69 0.13
C LEU A 259 -23.34 30.26 0.23
N ARG A 260 -24.11 29.92 1.28
CA ARG A 260 -25.44 30.47 1.56
C ARG A 260 -25.39 31.97 1.92
N ALA A 261 -24.35 32.41 2.63
CA ALA A 261 -24.16 33.82 2.99
C ALA A 261 -23.85 34.71 1.78
N ASN A 262 -23.23 34.13 0.73
CA ASN A 262 -23.02 34.86 -0.53
C ASN A 262 -24.31 34.94 -1.34
N LYS A 263 -25.06 36.06 -1.14
CA LYS A 263 -26.36 36.27 -1.76
C LYS A 263 -26.33 36.22 -3.29
N ARG A 264 -25.26 36.69 -3.94
CA ARG A 264 -25.09 36.69 -5.40
C ARG A 264 -24.99 35.28 -5.99
N PHE A 265 -24.40 34.33 -5.25
CA PHE A 265 -24.30 32.93 -5.60
C PHE A 265 -25.58 32.15 -5.25
N TYR A 266 -26.10 32.38 -4.02
CA TYR A 266 -27.19 31.58 -3.44
C TYR A 266 -28.55 31.80 -4.12
N TYR A 267 -28.92 33.03 -4.49
CA TYR A 267 -30.25 33.33 -5.09
C TYR A 267 -30.42 32.92 -6.55
N ARG A 268 -29.42 32.28 -7.18
CA ARG A 268 -29.62 31.58 -8.46
C ARG A 268 -30.49 30.33 -8.23
N PRO A 269 -31.64 30.12 -8.96
CA PRO A 269 -32.59 29.05 -8.63
C PRO A 269 -31.95 27.65 -8.49
N ALA A 270 -31.01 27.31 -9.37
CA ALA A 270 -30.30 26.02 -9.33
C ALA A 270 -29.40 25.88 -8.08
N HIS A 271 -28.74 26.98 -7.65
CA HIS A 271 -27.86 26.96 -6.49
C HIS A 271 -28.64 26.96 -5.17
N PHE A 272 -29.77 27.69 -5.11
CA PHE A 272 -30.67 27.72 -3.96
C PHE A 272 -31.14 26.34 -3.56
N ILE A 273 -31.67 25.58 -4.51
CA ILE A 273 -32.16 24.20 -4.27
C ILE A 273 -31.00 23.27 -3.88
N ALA A 274 -29.85 23.39 -4.58
CA ALA A 274 -28.70 22.55 -4.32
C ALA A 274 -28.11 22.80 -2.93
N VAL A 275 -27.77 24.04 -2.58
CA VAL A 275 -27.14 24.40 -1.28
C VAL A 275 -28.07 24.12 -0.11
N SER A 276 -29.36 24.47 -0.23
CA SER A 276 -30.34 24.21 0.83
C SER A 276 -30.54 22.71 1.05
N GLY A 277 -30.67 21.93 -0.04
CA GLY A 277 -30.81 20.47 0.06
C GLY A 277 -29.56 19.79 0.60
N MET A 278 -28.36 20.21 0.18
CA MET A 278 -27.09 19.65 0.64
C MET A 278 -26.80 19.95 2.11
N LEU A 279 -27.21 21.11 2.65
CA LEU A 279 -26.96 21.48 4.04
C LEU A 279 -27.52 20.45 5.03
N TYR A 280 -28.74 19.97 4.81
CA TYR A 280 -29.38 18.95 5.64
C TYR A 280 -28.81 17.54 5.37
N ARG A 281 -28.53 17.21 4.10
CA ARG A 281 -27.95 15.92 3.70
C ARG A 281 -26.54 15.71 4.25
N MET A 282 -25.68 16.76 4.22
CA MET A 282 -24.30 16.64 4.69
C MET A 282 -24.21 16.27 6.17
N ARG A 283 -25.08 16.81 7.04
CA ARG A 283 -25.11 16.43 8.45
C ARG A 283 -25.32 14.94 8.65
N LYS A 284 -26.27 14.36 7.88
CA LYS A 284 -26.67 12.96 8.04
C LYS A 284 -25.66 11.99 7.42
N ASN A 285 -25.02 12.42 6.35
CA ASN A 285 -24.19 11.60 5.50
C ASN A 285 -22.68 11.78 5.69
N ALA A 286 -22.28 12.76 6.50
CA ALA A 286 -20.87 13.14 6.68
C ALA A 286 -19.93 11.96 6.99
N ALA A 287 -20.31 11.09 7.93
CA ALA A 287 -19.50 9.94 8.30
C ALA A 287 -19.37 8.92 7.15
N GLY A 288 -20.46 8.68 6.42
CA GLY A 288 -20.40 7.78 5.24
C GLY A 288 -19.53 8.32 4.12
N LEU A 289 -19.57 9.64 3.85
CA LEU A 289 -18.74 10.30 2.86
C LEU A 289 -17.26 10.29 3.25
N ALA A 290 -16.96 10.56 4.52
CA ALA A 290 -15.60 10.46 5.05
C ALA A 290 -15.04 9.04 4.90
N ASN A 291 -15.84 8.01 5.23
CA ASN A 291 -15.43 6.62 5.06
C ASN A 291 -15.18 6.26 3.58
N ILE A 292 -16.03 6.70 2.66
CA ILE A 292 -15.80 6.54 1.22
C ILE A 292 -14.47 7.19 0.81
N CYS A 293 -14.22 8.43 1.24
CA CYS A 293 -12.98 9.14 0.95
C CYS A 293 -11.75 8.37 1.45
N ILE A 294 -11.77 7.92 2.71
CA ILE A 294 -10.68 7.16 3.32
C ILE A 294 -10.44 5.84 2.58
N LEU A 295 -11.50 5.08 2.29
CA LEU A 295 -11.40 3.82 1.55
C LEU A 295 -10.85 4.04 0.13
N CYS A 296 -11.32 5.07 -0.59
CA CYS A 296 -10.78 5.44 -1.90
C CYS A 296 -9.29 5.78 -1.80
N THR A 297 -8.89 6.59 -0.82
CA THR A 297 -7.47 6.94 -0.60
C THR A 297 -6.64 5.68 -0.33
N MET A 298 -7.14 4.76 0.50
CA MET A 298 -6.45 3.49 0.77
C MET A 298 -6.23 2.66 -0.50
N VAL A 299 -7.27 2.54 -1.36
CA VAL A 299 -7.10 1.83 -2.66
C VAL A 299 -6.03 2.52 -3.49
N LEU A 300 -6.15 3.84 -3.67
CA LEU A 300 -5.22 4.60 -4.51
C LEU A 300 -3.78 4.47 -4.03
N VAL A 301 -3.53 4.63 -2.73
CA VAL A 301 -2.19 4.55 -2.14
C VAL A 301 -1.63 3.13 -2.23
N VAL A 302 -2.39 2.12 -1.76
CA VAL A 302 -1.87 0.74 -1.71
C VAL A 302 -1.63 0.18 -3.11
N VAL A 303 -2.59 0.37 -4.03
CA VAL A 303 -2.44 -0.17 -5.39
C VAL A 303 -1.36 0.58 -6.17
N SER A 304 -1.30 1.93 -6.07
CA SER A 304 -0.25 2.69 -6.79
C SER A 304 1.15 2.31 -6.30
N ALA A 305 1.36 2.21 -4.98
CA ALA A 305 2.65 1.85 -4.41
C ALA A 305 3.06 0.42 -4.80
N THR A 306 2.16 -0.56 -4.69
CA THR A 306 2.51 -1.95 -5.03
C THR A 306 2.71 -2.16 -6.53
N VAL A 307 2.00 -1.45 -7.39
CA VAL A 307 2.22 -1.45 -8.85
C VAL A 307 3.55 -0.79 -9.19
N SER A 308 3.86 0.35 -8.55
CA SER A 308 5.13 1.07 -8.74
C SER A 308 6.34 0.20 -8.37
N LEU A 309 6.29 -0.43 -7.19
CA LEU A 309 7.33 -1.36 -6.73
C LEU A 309 7.54 -2.52 -7.71
N TYR A 310 6.44 -3.12 -8.19
CA TYR A 310 6.52 -4.27 -9.11
C TYR A 310 7.07 -3.89 -10.49
N VAL A 311 6.68 -2.73 -11.02
CA VAL A 311 7.15 -2.28 -12.34
C VAL A 311 8.57 -1.71 -12.27
N GLY A 312 8.93 -1.06 -11.15
CA GLY A 312 10.23 -0.43 -10.96
C GLY A 312 11.37 -1.37 -10.55
N GLN A 313 11.06 -2.64 -10.21
CA GLN A 313 12.04 -3.57 -9.64
C GLN A 313 13.22 -3.89 -10.56
N GLU A 314 13.01 -3.98 -11.87
CA GLU A 314 14.08 -4.33 -12.82
C GLU A 314 15.14 -3.23 -12.90
N HIS A 315 14.71 -1.98 -12.99
CA HIS A 315 15.62 -0.84 -12.96
C HIS A 315 16.37 -0.73 -11.62
N ALA A 316 15.65 -0.91 -10.51
CA ALA A 316 16.24 -0.89 -9.18
C ALA A 316 17.28 -2.01 -8.97
N LEU A 317 17.02 -3.20 -9.53
CA LEU A 317 17.94 -4.33 -9.47
C LEU A 317 19.22 -4.05 -10.26
N ARG A 318 19.14 -3.43 -11.45
CA ARG A 318 20.32 -3.04 -12.24
C ARG A 318 21.17 -1.98 -11.53
N LEU A 319 20.55 -1.02 -10.84
CA LEU A 319 21.29 -0.03 -10.04
C LEU A 319 22.11 -0.68 -8.90
N GLN A 320 21.62 -1.80 -8.34
CA GLN A 320 22.36 -2.52 -7.30
C GLN A 320 23.43 -3.48 -7.84
N HIS A 321 23.23 -3.97 -9.05
CA HIS A 321 24.12 -4.93 -9.70
C HIS A 321 24.70 -4.34 -10.99
N PRO A 322 25.77 -3.51 -10.91
CA PRO A 322 26.45 -2.99 -12.10
C PRO A 322 27.01 -4.10 -12.99
N ARG A 323 27.27 -5.27 -12.42
CA ARG A 323 27.65 -6.52 -13.10
C ARG A 323 26.66 -7.64 -12.77
N ASP A 324 26.48 -8.58 -13.67
CA ASP A 324 25.55 -9.70 -13.51
C ASP A 324 25.89 -10.58 -12.29
N VAL A 325 27.19 -10.76 -12.05
CA VAL A 325 27.73 -11.50 -10.90
C VAL A 325 28.86 -10.71 -10.30
N SER A 326 28.88 -10.59 -8.98
CA SER A 326 29.97 -9.92 -8.24
C SER A 326 30.34 -10.66 -6.98
N VAL A 327 31.61 -10.53 -6.60
CA VAL A 327 32.20 -10.97 -5.34
C VAL A 327 32.74 -9.74 -4.65
N GLU A 328 32.30 -9.51 -3.42
CA GLU A 328 32.75 -8.40 -2.57
C GLU A 328 33.30 -8.95 -1.27
N ILE A 329 34.51 -8.59 -0.92
CA ILE A 329 35.21 -9.04 0.30
C ILE A 329 35.81 -7.83 0.98
N GLN A 330 35.66 -7.74 2.31
CA GLN A 330 36.21 -6.65 3.13
C GLN A 330 37.05 -7.20 4.28
N GLY A 331 37.99 -6.37 4.76
CA GLY A 331 38.87 -6.70 5.89
C GLY A 331 40.15 -7.42 5.46
N GLN A 332 40.80 -8.07 6.40
CA GLN A 332 42.08 -8.77 6.15
C GLN A 332 41.96 -9.89 5.10
N ALA A 333 40.79 -10.50 4.97
CA ALA A 333 40.52 -11.48 3.95
C ALA A 333 40.60 -10.93 2.52
N ALA A 334 40.32 -9.63 2.31
CA ALA A 334 40.42 -9.00 1.00
C ALA A 334 41.88 -8.96 0.49
N GLU A 335 42.87 -8.77 1.41
CA GLU A 335 44.29 -8.81 1.06
C GLU A 335 44.78 -10.24 0.85
N SER A 336 44.38 -11.19 1.68
CA SER A 336 44.78 -12.60 1.55
C SER A 336 44.19 -13.27 0.30
N LEU A 337 43.03 -12.80 -0.15
CA LEU A 337 42.33 -13.30 -1.34
C LEU A 337 42.57 -12.46 -2.60
N GLU A 338 43.48 -11.48 -2.55
CA GLU A 338 43.85 -10.65 -3.71
C GLU A 338 44.31 -11.51 -4.91
N ASP A 339 45.14 -12.54 -4.63
CA ASP A 339 45.62 -13.50 -5.61
C ASP A 339 44.63 -14.61 -5.94
N ALA A 340 43.49 -14.67 -5.27
CA ALA A 340 42.46 -15.65 -5.57
C ALA A 340 41.82 -15.35 -6.93
N ASP A 341 41.89 -16.31 -7.81
CA ASP A 341 41.36 -16.18 -9.18
C ASP A 341 39.90 -16.62 -9.24
N PHE A 342 39.00 -15.78 -8.71
CA PHE A 342 37.55 -16.02 -8.76
C PHE A 342 37.04 -16.00 -10.21
N TYR A 343 37.69 -15.20 -11.09
CA TYR A 343 37.32 -15.14 -12.49
C TYR A 343 37.69 -16.41 -13.26
N ALA A 344 38.85 -17.03 -12.99
CA ALA A 344 39.18 -18.32 -13.59
C ALA A 344 38.22 -19.44 -13.15
N MET A 345 37.78 -19.42 -11.88
CA MET A 345 36.72 -20.33 -11.44
C MET A 345 35.42 -20.12 -12.22
N ALA A 346 35.05 -18.81 -12.42
CA ALA A 346 33.89 -18.47 -13.23
C ALA A 346 34.01 -18.93 -14.67
N GLN A 347 35.20 -18.75 -15.32
CA GLN A 347 35.45 -19.18 -16.70
C GLN A 347 35.30 -20.70 -16.87
N GLN A 348 35.85 -21.49 -15.95
CA GLN A 348 35.74 -22.93 -15.99
C GLN A 348 34.28 -23.42 -15.87
N LEU A 349 33.52 -22.82 -14.95
CA LEU A 349 32.13 -23.16 -14.76
C LEU A 349 31.25 -22.70 -15.93
N ALA A 350 31.51 -21.51 -16.48
CA ALA A 350 30.80 -20.96 -17.64
C ALA A 350 31.02 -21.81 -18.89
N ALA A 351 32.28 -22.21 -19.16
CA ALA A 351 32.59 -23.07 -20.27
C ALA A 351 31.88 -24.45 -20.20
N ALA A 352 31.76 -25.04 -19.00
CA ALA A 352 31.04 -26.30 -18.79
C ALA A 352 29.53 -26.17 -19.08
N ARG A 353 28.96 -24.96 -19.02
CA ARG A 353 27.53 -24.64 -19.24
C ARG A 353 27.25 -24.00 -20.59
N GLY A 354 28.26 -23.80 -21.43
CA GLY A 354 28.11 -23.11 -22.72
C GLY A 354 27.83 -21.60 -22.60
N LEU A 355 28.18 -21.00 -21.48
CA LEU A 355 28.08 -19.54 -21.24
C LEU A 355 29.40 -18.86 -21.60
N ALA A 356 29.32 -17.59 -21.98
CA ALA A 356 30.47 -16.69 -22.13
C ALA A 356 30.45 -15.59 -21.09
N LEU A 357 31.65 -15.17 -20.63
CA LEU A 357 31.84 -14.06 -19.71
C LEU A 357 32.24 -12.80 -20.48
N SER A 358 31.80 -11.65 -20.02
CA SER A 358 32.14 -10.34 -20.57
C SER A 358 32.26 -9.29 -19.48
N GLU A 359 32.85 -8.16 -19.82
CA GLU A 359 32.97 -6.96 -18.96
C GLU A 359 33.54 -7.25 -17.56
N HIS A 360 34.62 -8.02 -17.51
CA HIS A 360 35.31 -8.32 -16.26
C HIS A 360 35.90 -7.04 -15.64
N ALA A 361 35.63 -6.83 -14.35
CA ALA A 361 36.19 -5.75 -13.54
C ALA A 361 36.69 -6.32 -12.21
N LYS A 362 37.93 -6.03 -11.86
CA LYS A 362 38.53 -6.37 -10.56
C LYS A 362 39.21 -5.14 -10.00
N THR A 363 39.05 -4.87 -8.70
CA THR A 363 39.75 -3.78 -8.02
C THR A 363 39.93 -4.07 -6.54
N ILE A 364 41.03 -3.53 -6.00
CA ILE A 364 41.25 -3.45 -4.56
C ILE A 364 41.28 -1.98 -4.16
N ALA A 365 40.37 -1.58 -3.30
CA ALA A 365 40.22 -0.24 -2.79
C ALA A 365 40.35 -0.20 -1.26
N ILE A 366 40.68 0.95 -0.72
CA ILE A 366 40.50 1.28 0.67
C ILE A 366 39.01 1.64 0.86
N ARG A 367 38.29 0.93 1.71
CA ARG A 367 36.89 1.23 2.04
C ARG A 367 36.78 1.72 3.46
N CYS A 368 36.07 2.81 3.66
CA CYS A 368 35.81 3.38 4.98
C CYS A 368 34.50 4.18 5.00
N TYR A 369 34.06 4.54 6.20
CA TYR A 369 32.88 5.36 6.41
C TYR A 369 33.29 6.72 6.98
N ALA A 370 32.71 7.79 6.46
CA ALA A 370 32.92 9.14 6.96
C ALA A 370 31.67 10.00 6.79
N GLU A 371 31.50 10.99 7.65
CA GLU A 371 30.48 12.01 7.48
C GLU A 371 30.98 13.12 6.54
N GLN A 372 30.27 13.40 5.46
CA GLN A 372 30.63 14.48 4.54
C GLN A 372 30.16 15.84 5.07
N ARG A 373 31.10 16.75 5.35
CA ARG A 373 30.85 18.14 5.77
C ARG A 373 31.47 19.10 4.76
N GLY A 374 30.73 19.37 3.67
CA GLY A 374 31.28 20.13 2.54
C GLY A 374 32.40 19.34 1.84
N SER A 375 33.62 19.92 1.74
CA SER A 375 34.82 19.24 1.18
C SER A 375 35.54 18.32 2.18
N TYR A 376 35.22 18.41 3.47
CA TYR A 376 35.86 17.63 4.54
C TYR A 376 35.07 16.38 4.87
N PHE A 377 35.79 15.25 5.01
CA PHE A 377 35.23 13.97 5.44
C PHE A 377 35.66 13.69 6.89
N ASP A 378 34.70 13.65 7.79
CA ASP A 378 34.88 13.39 9.23
C ASP A 378 34.65 11.91 9.51
N PHE A 379 35.71 11.21 9.91
CA PHE A 379 35.70 9.76 10.17
C PHE A 379 35.21 9.40 11.57
N ASP A 380 35.06 10.36 12.48
CA ASP A 380 34.59 10.18 13.84
C ASP A 380 33.16 10.71 14.03
N GLY A 381 32.58 11.30 12.97
CA GLY A 381 31.22 11.83 12.95
C GLY A 381 30.17 10.70 12.94
N VAL A 382 29.13 10.88 13.77
CA VAL A 382 27.94 10.01 13.77
C VAL A 382 26.75 10.87 13.38
N SER A 383 26.39 10.91 12.11
CA SER A 383 25.25 11.68 11.62
C SER A 383 24.48 10.96 10.53
N GLU A 384 23.40 11.62 10.06
CA GLU A 384 22.57 11.12 8.96
C GLU A 384 23.23 11.21 7.57
N ASN A 385 24.41 11.88 7.45
CA ASN A 385 25.14 12.07 6.19
C ASN A 385 26.41 11.21 6.10
N VAL A 386 26.32 9.96 6.48
CA VAL A 386 27.42 9.00 6.36
C VAL A 386 27.60 8.61 4.90
N CYS A 387 28.83 8.71 4.42
CA CYS A 387 29.25 8.29 3.08
C CYS A 387 30.15 7.07 3.17
N ARG A 388 30.02 6.17 2.22
CA ARG A 388 30.98 5.11 1.95
C ARG A 388 32.06 5.67 1.04
N LEU A 389 33.29 5.76 1.53
CA LEU A 389 34.44 6.20 0.75
C LEU A 389 35.20 5.00 0.20
N TYR A 390 35.52 5.04 -1.08
CA TYR A 390 36.36 4.10 -1.76
C TYR A 390 37.57 4.87 -2.32
N LEU A 391 38.78 4.59 -1.81
CA LEU A 391 40.01 5.18 -2.28
C LEU A 391 40.78 4.14 -3.09
N LEU A 392 41.03 4.40 -4.34
CA LEU A 392 41.68 3.46 -5.24
C LEU A 392 42.77 4.17 -6.10
N PRO A 393 43.82 3.46 -6.50
CA PRO A 393 44.83 4.01 -7.40
C PRO A 393 44.30 4.06 -8.85
N LEU A 394 44.88 4.94 -9.66
CA LEU A 394 44.52 5.12 -11.06
C LEU A 394 44.68 3.82 -11.88
N GLU A 395 45.68 3.02 -11.58
CA GLU A 395 45.93 1.74 -12.25
C GLU A 395 44.75 0.79 -12.12
N GLU A 396 44.09 0.71 -10.94
CA GLU A 396 42.89 -0.09 -10.70
C GLU A 396 41.69 0.49 -11.45
N TYR A 397 41.53 1.83 -11.49
CA TYR A 397 40.45 2.47 -12.23
C TYR A 397 40.56 2.20 -13.74
N VAL A 398 41.77 2.30 -14.30
CA VAL A 398 42.02 1.99 -15.72
C VAL A 398 41.84 0.51 -16.02
N ALA A 399 42.26 -0.39 -15.11
CA ALA A 399 42.08 -1.83 -15.26
C ALA A 399 40.59 -2.25 -15.33
N MET A 400 39.69 -1.49 -14.69
CA MET A 400 38.26 -1.68 -14.78
C MET A 400 37.61 -1.10 -16.04
N GLY A 401 38.38 -0.43 -16.91
CA GLY A 401 37.88 0.20 -18.13
C GLY A 401 37.68 1.71 -18.01
N GLY A 402 38.18 2.35 -16.94
CA GLY A 402 38.18 3.79 -16.79
C GLY A 402 39.18 4.48 -17.73
N GLU A 403 39.04 5.79 -17.94
CA GLU A 403 39.95 6.58 -18.79
C GLU A 403 41.29 6.80 -18.09
N ASP A 404 42.40 6.65 -18.85
CA ASP A 404 43.74 6.92 -18.35
C ASP A 404 44.00 8.43 -18.34
N VAL A 405 43.86 9.05 -17.17
CA VAL A 405 44.04 10.49 -16.95
C VAL A 405 45.29 10.73 -16.15
N ALA A 406 46.25 11.48 -16.69
CA ALA A 406 47.50 11.80 -15.98
C ALA A 406 47.22 12.60 -14.70
N LEU A 407 47.32 11.99 -13.53
CA LEU A 407 47.15 12.63 -12.22
C LEU A 407 48.49 13.03 -11.62
N GLN A 408 48.59 14.28 -11.11
CA GLN A 408 49.74 14.75 -10.33
C GLN A 408 49.56 14.44 -8.83
N GLU A 409 50.65 14.54 -8.08
CA GLU A 409 50.57 14.44 -6.63
C GLU A 409 49.67 15.54 -6.05
N GLY A 410 48.69 15.15 -5.24
CA GLY A 410 47.67 16.06 -4.68
C GLY A 410 46.43 16.28 -5.56
N GLU A 411 46.36 15.69 -6.76
CA GLU A 411 45.13 15.66 -7.57
C GLU A 411 44.36 14.36 -7.37
N VAL A 412 43.02 14.42 -7.54
CA VAL A 412 42.11 13.30 -7.40
C VAL A 412 40.97 13.39 -8.43
N LEU A 413 40.55 12.23 -9.00
CA LEU A 413 39.25 12.14 -9.69
C LEU A 413 38.20 11.73 -8.68
N VAL A 414 37.00 12.28 -8.82
CA VAL A 414 35.91 12.03 -7.90
C VAL A 414 34.68 11.51 -8.65
N PHE A 415 34.07 10.44 -8.15
CA PHE A 415 32.76 10.03 -8.56
C PHE A 415 31.85 9.90 -7.33
N SER A 416 30.68 10.50 -7.37
CA SER A 416 29.67 10.37 -6.33
C SER A 416 28.45 9.63 -6.89
N THR A 417 27.93 8.67 -6.12
CA THR A 417 26.70 7.97 -6.49
C THR A 417 25.47 8.86 -6.35
N ARG A 418 25.56 10.07 -5.78
CA ARG A 418 24.45 11.03 -5.76
C ARG A 418 24.16 11.56 -7.17
N SER A 419 22.89 11.69 -7.54
CA SER A 419 22.50 12.30 -8.82
C SER A 419 22.97 13.75 -8.97
N SER A 420 23.10 14.47 -7.84
CA SER A 420 23.67 15.84 -7.82
C SER A 420 25.18 15.89 -8.02
N GLY A 421 25.85 14.73 -8.02
CA GLY A 421 27.30 14.63 -8.08
C GLY A 421 27.99 15.03 -6.77
N TYR A 422 29.32 15.27 -6.86
CA TYR A 422 30.14 15.76 -5.76
C TYR A 422 30.10 17.29 -5.67
N GLY A 423 30.28 17.98 -6.78
CA GLY A 423 30.08 19.42 -6.96
C GLY A 423 31.05 20.33 -6.22
N LEU A 424 32.23 19.85 -5.81
CA LEU A 424 33.26 20.64 -5.09
C LEU A 424 34.62 20.48 -5.74
N ASP A 425 35.43 21.55 -5.67
CA ASP A 425 36.75 21.60 -6.33
C ASP A 425 37.87 20.92 -5.51
N LYS A 426 37.61 20.51 -4.29
CA LYS A 426 38.60 19.87 -3.40
C LYS A 426 37.99 18.80 -2.51
N VAL A 427 38.81 17.84 -2.11
CA VAL A 427 38.52 16.81 -1.12
C VAL A 427 39.48 16.95 0.05
N GLU A 428 38.97 17.03 1.27
CA GLU A 428 39.76 17.12 2.49
C GLU A 428 39.60 15.84 3.30
N LEU A 429 40.71 15.12 3.48
CA LEU A 429 40.82 13.89 4.26
C LEU A 429 41.85 14.07 5.38
N LEU A 430 41.98 13.08 6.27
CA LEU A 430 42.92 13.15 7.39
C LEU A 430 44.37 13.40 6.95
N GLY A 431 44.78 12.86 5.80
CA GLY A 431 46.13 13.01 5.26
C GLY A 431 46.39 14.31 4.48
N GLY A 432 45.38 15.16 4.29
CA GLY A 432 45.55 16.43 3.60
C GLY A 432 44.42 16.87 2.72
N SER A 433 44.63 17.91 1.92
CA SER A 433 43.68 18.45 0.96
C SER A 433 44.11 18.08 -0.45
N PHE A 434 43.19 17.53 -1.24
CA PHE A 434 43.42 17.08 -2.62
C PHE A 434 42.54 17.91 -3.56
N GLN A 435 43.12 18.35 -4.68
CA GLN A 435 42.39 19.11 -5.69
C GLN A 435 41.62 18.16 -6.59
N VAL A 436 40.32 18.40 -6.77
CA VAL A 436 39.51 17.66 -7.74
C VAL A 436 39.92 18.09 -9.15
N LYS A 437 40.53 17.19 -9.87
CA LYS A 437 40.90 17.43 -11.27
C LYS A 437 39.72 17.33 -12.18
N GLU A 438 38.91 16.31 -11.93
CA GLU A 438 37.70 16.02 -12.70
C GLU A 438 36.67 15.27 -11.83
N GLU A 439 35.40 15.63 -11.97
CA GLU A 439 34.30 14.84 -11.46
C GLU A 439 33.79 13.93 -12.58
N LEU A 440 33.96 12.62 -12.38
CA LEU A 440 33.60 11.60 -13.37
C LEU A 440 32.07 11.53 -13.55
N ALA A 441 31.63 11.48 -14.81
CA ALA A 441 30.22 11.31 -15.15
C ALA A 441 29.72 9.88 -14.89
N GLU A 442 30.59 8.88 -15.16
CA GLU A 442 30.34 7.45 -15.05
C GLU A 442 31.46 6.76 -14.29
N PHE A 443 31.19 5.66 -13.65
CA PHE A 443 32.16 4.83 -12.96
C PHE A 443 31.92 3.34 -13.28
N PRO A 444 32.97 2.52 -13.57
CA PRO A 444 32.80 1.17 -14.10
C PRO A 444 31.98 0.20 -13.24
N ILE A 445 31.98 0.38 -11.92
CA ILE A 445 31.34 -0.50 -10.94
C ILE A 445 30.31 0.22 -10.06
N ALA A 446 29.90 1.44 -10.41
CA ALA A 446 28.92 2.20 -9.64
C ALA A 446 28.09 3.10 -10.54
N GLU A 447 26.80 3.23 -10.24
CA GLU A 447 25.89 4.14 -10.93
C GLU A 447 25.41 5.25 -10.00
N ARG A 448 25.00 6.39 -10.58
CA ARG A 448 24.40 7.50 -9.83
C ARG A 448 22.96 7.15 -9.45
N SER A 449 22.65 7.29 -8.16
CA SER A 449 21.32 7.03 -7.63
C SER A 449 21.08 7.79 -6.33
N ASP A 450 19.97 8.51 -6.23
CA ASP A 450 19.57 9.22 -5.00
C ASP A 450 18.94 8.30 -3.93
N VAL A 451 19.02 6.99 -4.13
CA VAL A 451 18.30 5.97 -3.36
C VAL A 451 19.11 5.24 -2.35
N SER A 452 20.39 5.22 -2.53
CA SER A 452 21.24 4.54 -1.55
C SER A 452 21.04 5.17 -0.18
N LEU A 453 20.79 4.35 0.84
CA LEU A 453 20.77 4.78 2.24
C LEU A 453 22.11 5.44 2.62
N GLU A 454 23.15 5.08 1.89
CA GLU A 454 24.50 5.58 2.04
C GLU A 454 25.03 6.05 0.69
N THR A 455 25.58 7.24 0.64
CA THR A 455 26.24 7.76 -0.56
C THR A 455 27.58 7.06 -0.73
N GLY A 456 27.86 6.51 -1.91
CA GLY A 456 29.19 6.07 -2.31
C GLY A 456 29.97 7.24 -2.89
N VAL A 457 31.19 7.45 -2.44
CA VAL A 457 32.14 8.40 -3.03
C VAL A 457 33.41 7.65 -3.37
N TYR A 458 33.74 7.63 -4.66
CA TYR A 458 34.94 6.99 -5.21
C TYR A 458 35.97 8.06 -5.49
N LEU A 459 37.17 7.91 -4.92
CA LEU A 459 38.28 8.80 -5.02
C LEU A 459 39.45 8.08 -5.71
N VAL A 460 39.81 8.51 -6.93
CA VAL A 460 40.90 7.90 -7.68
C VAL A 460 42.15 8.74 -7.50
N PHE A 461 43.19 8.15 -6.92
CA PHE A 461 44.48 8.75 -6.66
C PHE A 461 45.54 8.33 -7.70
N ALA A 462 46.58 9.10 -7.90
CA ALA A 462 47.64 8.78 -8.87
C ALA A 462 48.28 7.39 -8.60
N ASN A 463 48.42 6.99 -7.34
CA ASN A 463 48.97 5.70 -6.95
C ASN A 463 48.46 5.25 -5.56
N ARG A 464 48.70 3.98 -5.20
CA ARG A 464 48.30 3.39 -3.91
C ARG A 464 48.87 4.13 -2.70
N ALA A 465 50.14 4.57 -2.78
CA ALA A 465 50.79 5.27 -1.66
C ALA A 465 50.10 6.60 -1.32
N GLN A 466 49.56 7.31 -2.32
CA GLN A 466 48.77 8.53 -2.09
C GLN A 466 47.39 8.23 -1.49
N ALA A 467 46.74 7.16 -1.93
CA ALA A 467 45.47 6.73 -1.33
C ALA A 467 45.63 6.35 0.16
N GLU A 468 46.72 5.66 0.51
CA GLU A 468 47.08 5.33 1.90
C GLU A 468 47.46 6.58 2.71
N LEU A 469 48.23 7.50 2.12
CA LEU A 469 48.58 8.77 2.76
C LEU A 469 47.34 9.61 3.09
N ALA A 470 46.35 9.59 2.22
CA ALA A 470 45.09 10.30 2.41
C ALA A 470 44.33 9.87 3.68
N MET A 471 44.56 8.65 4.18
CA MET A 471 44.01 8.15 5.43
C MET A 471 44.70 8.69 6.69
N GLY A 472 45.81 9.45 6.56
CA GLY A 472 46.48 10.12 7.68
C GLY A 472 47.00 9.18 8.77
N GLY A 473 47.35 7.93 8.43
CA GLY A 473 47.82 6.91 9.37
C GLY A 473 46.70 6.20 10.16
N ARG A 474 45.44 6.43 9.84
CA ARG A 474 44.30 5.67 10.39
C ARG A 474 44.32 4.25 9.83
N GLN A 475 43.93 3.27 10.64
CA GLN A 475 43.68 1.92 10.17
C GLN A 475 42.52 1.92 9.18
N TRP A 476 42.65 1.19 8.11
CA TRP A 476 41.67 1.02 7.06
C TRP A 476 41.51 -0.45 6.70
N GLU A 477 40.44 -0.76 6.04
CA GLU A 477 40.13 -2.12 5.59
C GLU A 477 40.22 -2.19 4.07
N ALA A 478 40.88 -3.24 3.57
CA ALA A 478 40.88 -3.54 2.16
C ALA A 478 39.47 -3.97 1.71
N TYR A 479 39.11 -3.57 0.52
CA TYR A 479 37.87 -3.95 -0.16
C TYR A 479 38.21 -4.49 -1.53
N LEU A 480 37.97 -5.80 -1.71
CA LEU A 480 38.11 -6.49 -2.99
C LEU A 480 36.73 -6.55 -3.66
N TYR A 481 36.68 -6.07 -4.88
CA TYR A 481 35.53 -6.23 -5.77
C TYR A 481 35.97 -6.98 -7.02
N GLU A 482 35.26 -8.01 -7.42
CA GLU A 482 35.43 -8.69 -8.70
C GLU A 482 34.05 -8.99 -9.30
N GLY A 483 33.77 -8.51 -10.52
CA GLY A 483 32.47 -8.67 -11.18
C GLY A 483 32.58 -8.89 -12.67
N PHE A 484 31.58 -9.53 -13.26
CA PHE A 484 31.51 -9.82 -14.69
C PHE A 484 30.04 -10.04 -15.14
N ASN A 485 29.82 -9.92 -16.46
CA ASN A 485 28.51 -10.20 -17.07
C ASN A 485 28.49 -11.57 -17.73
N LEU A 486 27.28 -12.17 -17.80
CA LEU A 486 27.02 -13.49 -18.39
C LEU A 486 26.29 -13.36 -19.73
N LEU A 487 26.78 -14.06 -20.75
CA LEU A 487 26.17 -14.15 -22.07
C LEU A 487 25.72 -15.61 -22.31
N GLY A 488 24.45 -15.81 -22.64
CA GLY A 488 23.86 -17.14 -22.90
C GLY A 488 22.39 -17.21 -22.52
N GLU A 489 21.88 -18.44 -22.35
CA GLU A 489 20.48 -18.69 -21.99
C GLU A 489 20.20 -18.36 -20.52
N GLU A 490 19.02 -17.79 -20.21
CA GLU A 490 18.63 -17.32 -18.87
C GLU A 490 18.62 -18.45 -17.81
N ASP A 491 18.12 -19.63 -18.17
CA ASP A 491 18.08 -20.78 -17.26
C ASP A 491 19.48 -21.23 -16.85
N GLU A 492 20.44 -21.22 -17.80
CA GLU A 492 21.84 -21.55 -17.54
C GLU A 492 22.57 -20.49 -16.75
N LYS A 493 22.27 -19.20 -16.98
CA LYS A 493 22.80 -18.10 -16.16
C LYS A 493 22.38 -18.22 -14.70
N LEU A 494 21.12 -18.58 -14.45
CA LEU A 494 20.61 -18.80 -13.10
C LEU A 494 21.28 -20.00 -12.42
N ALA A 495 21.40 -21.12 -13.14
CA ALA A 495 22.06 -22.32 -12.63
C ALA A 495 23.54 -22.06 -12.33
N PHE A 496 24.25 -21.37 -13.25
CA PHE A 496 25.62 -20.90 -13.06
C PHE A 496 25.74 -20.04 -11.79
N SER A 497 24.90 -19.00 -11.67
CA SER A 497 24.94 -18.08 -10.55
C SER A 497 24.75 -18.79 -9.20
N SER A 498 23.83 -19.75 -9.15
CA SER A 498 23.62 -20.55 -7.93
C SER A 498 24.83 -21.39 -7.56
N GLU A 499 25.44 -22.06 -8.54
CA GLU A 499 26.62 -22.91 -8.31
C GLU A 499 27.85 -22.07 -7.97
N TYR A 500 28.11 -21.00 -8.75
CA TYR A 500 29.25 -20.12 -8.57
C TYR A 500 29.22 -19.43 -7.19
N CYS A 501 28.12 -18.79 -6.83
CA CYS A 501 27.99 -18.14 -5.51
C CYS A 501 28.17 -19.13 -4.36
N ASN A 502 27.68 -20.36 -4.48
CA ASN A 502 27.89 -21.40 -3.47
C ASN A 502 29.38 -21.85 -3.40
N LEU A 503 30.06 -21.95 -4.52
CA LEU A 503 31.48 -22.30 -4.55
C LEU A 503 32.34 -21.19 -3.93
N VAL A 504 32.10 -19.94 -4.32
CA VAL A 504 32.80 -18.78 -3.78
C VAL A 504 32.58 -18.65 -2.27
N ASN A 505 31.32 -18.71 -1.80
CA ASN A 505 31.01 -18.61 -0.39
C ASN A 505 31.71 -19.72 0.43
N ARG A 506 31.77 -20.96 -0.07
CA ARG A 506 32.54 -22.03 0.59
C ARG A 506 34.02 -21.72 0.69
N LYS A 507 34.61 -21.22 -0.39
CA LYS A 507 36.02 -20.83 -0.41
C LYS A 507 36.31 -19.72 0.58
N ILE A 508 35.41 -18.76 0.70
CA ILE A 508 35.48 -17.65 1.65
C ILE A 508 35.38 -18.18 3.08
N ASP A 509 34.44 -19.05 3.38
CA ASP A 509 34.22 -19.64 4.71
C ASP A 509 35.43 -20.49 5.21
N GLU A 510 36.23 -21.03 4.28
CA GLU A 510 37.42 -21.83 4.59
C GLU A 510 38.65 -21.00 5.01
N GLU A 511 38.73 -19.73 4.61
CA GLU A 511 39.93 -18.89 4.76
C GLU A 511 39.94 -17.95 5.99
N ALA A 512 39.03 -18.14 6.96
CA ALA A 512 39.00 -17.53 8.31
C ALA A 512 38.66 -16.02 8.43
N GLU A 513 38.43 -15.55 9.57
CA GLU A 513 38.10 -14.18 10.12
C GLU A 513 37.72 -13.11 9.08
N ILE A 514 36.49 -13.22 8.56
CA ILE A 514 35.95 -12.34 7.53
C ILE A 514 34.97 -11.38 8.18
N ASP A 515 35.21 -10.10 8.10
CA ASP A 515 34.27 -9.08 8.57
C ASP A 515 33.03 -9.00 7.68
N TYR A 516 33.23 -9.08 6.37
CA TYR A 516 32.14 -9.10 5.40
C TYR A 516 32.62 -9.70 4.07
N ALA A 517 31.89 -10.68 3.57
CA ALA A 517 32.08 -11.21 2.22
C ALA A 517 30.77 -11.69 1.64
N VAL A 518 30.53 -11.39 0.38
CA VAL A 518 29.31 -11.81 -0.33
C VAL A 518 29.60 -12.05 -1.81
N ALA A 519 29.17 -13.22 -2.30
CA ALA A 519 29.02 -13.44 -3.73
C ALA A 519 27.53 -13.25 -4.09
N SER A 520 27.24 -12.29 -4.95
CA SER A 520 25.89 -11.90 -5.36
C SER A 520 25.69 -12.06 -6.87
N SER A 521 24.44 -12.19 -7.28
CA SER A 521 24.07 -12.27 -8.70
C SER A 521 22.72 -11.64 -8.94
N ILE A 522 22.64 -10.84 -10.01
CA ILE A 522 21.39 -10.21 -10.46
C ILE A 522 20.28 -11.25 -10.71
N TYR A 523 20.64 -12.44 -11.18
CA TYR A 523 19.66 -13.52 -11.46
C TYR A 523 19.09 -14.12 -10.18
N LEU A 524 19.92 -14.28 -9.12
CA LEU A 524 19.49 -14.79 -7.83
C LEU A 524 18.66 -13.79 -7.04
N ASP A 525 19.15 -12.55 -7.01
CA ASP A 525 18.47 -11.49 -6.28
C ASP A 525 17.23 -11.01 -7.03
N GLY A 526 17.26 -11.06 -8.37
CA GLY A 526 16.09 -10.80 -9.21
C GLY A 526 14.92 -11.73 -8.90
N GLN A 527 15.18 -13.03 -8.70
CA GLN A 527 14.13 -13.98 -8.28
C GLN A 527 13.56 -13.61 -6.89
N ARG A 528 14.42 -13.27 -5.93
CA ARG A 528 13.97 -12.85 -4.59
C ARG A 528 13.14 -11.58 -4.65
N TRP A 529 13.59 -10.59 -5.42
CA TRP A 529 12.89 -9.32 -5.58
C TRP A 529 11.56 -9.50 -6.28
N GLN A 530 11.52 -10.29 -7.35
CA GLN A 530 10.28 -10.60 -8.05
C GLN A 530 9.29 -11.33 -7.14
N ALA A 531 9.75 -12.26 -6.32
CA ALA A 531 8.92 -12.93 -5.34
C ALA A 531 8.35 -11.95 -4.29
N LEU A 532 9.18 -11.07 -3.73
CA LEU A 532 8.75 -10.10 -2.73
C LEU A 532 7.79 -9.05 -3.31
N HIS A 533 8.17 -8.41 -4.43
CA HIS A 533 7.35 -7.36 -5.06
C HIS A 533 6.09 -7.94 -5.69
N GLY A 534 6.15 -9.15 -6.25
CA GLY A 534 4.98 -9.90 -6.71
C GLY A 534 4.01 -10.23 -5.58
N GLY A 535 4.53 -10.59 -4.40
CA GLY A 535 3.76 -10.76 -3.17
C GLY A 535 3.06 -9.48 -2.73
N PHE A 536 3.78 -8.34 -2.73
CA PHE A 536 3.21 -7.03 -2.42
C PHE A 536 2.13 -6.61 -3.43
N LEU A 537 2.37 -6.81 -4.73
CA LEU A 537 1.38 -6.51 -5.77
C LEU A 537 0.11 -7.36 -5.60
N PHE A 538 0.29 -8.66 -5.35
CA PHE A 538 -0.85 -9.54 -5.06
C PHE A 538 -1.66 -9.05 -3.86
N LEU A 539 -0.98 -8.74 -2.76
CA LEU A 539 -1.60 -8.18 -1.54
C LEU A 539 -2.31 -6.85 -1.84
N GLY A 540 -1.65 -5.95 -2.58
CA GLY A 540 -2.21 -4.65 -2.96
C GLY A 540 -3.49 -4.76 -3.77
N LEU A 541 -3.53 -5.66 -4.75
CA LEU A 541 -4.72 -5.94 -5.56
C LEU A 541 -5.86 -6.55 -4.74
N PHE A 542 -5.53 -7.44 -3.80
CA PHE A 542 -6.51 -8.02 -2.88
C PHE A 542 -7.11 -6.96 -1.95
N LEU A 543 -6.29 -6.18 -1.28
CA LEU A 543 -6.75 -5.08 -0.42
C LEU A 543 -7.52 -4.03 -1.21
N GLY A 544 -7.04 -3.67 -2.40
CA GLY A 544 -7.73 -2.76 -3.31
C GLY A 544 -9.14 -3.24 -3.66
N THR A 545 -9.28 -4.54 -3.96
CA THR A 545 -10.58 -5.16 -4.25
C THR A 545 -11.50 -5.15 -3.02
N LEU A 546 -10.97 -5.45 -1.83
CA LEU A 546 -11.72 -5.40 -0.57
C LEU A 546 -12.25 -3.99 -0.26
N PHE A 547 -11.38 -2.99 -0.38
CA PHE A 547 -11.76 -1.59 -0.12
C PHE A 547 -12.73 -1.06 -1.18
N MET A 548 -12.57 -1.46 -2.45
CA MET A 548 -13.53 -1.13 -3.51
C MET A 548 -14.90 -1.76 -3.22
N MET A 549 -14.95 -3.03 -2.84
CA MET A 549 -16.20 -3.70 -2.46
C MET A 549 -16.89 -2.99 -1.29
N ALA A 550 -16.14 -2.61 -0.26
CA ALA A 550 -16.65 -1.84 0.87
C ALA A 550 -17.19 -0.46 0.43
N THR A 551 -16.46 0.23 -0.45
CA THR A 551 -16.87 1.52 -1.00
C THR A 551 -18.17 1.41 -1.77
N VAL A 552 -18.30 0.44 -2.69
CA VAL A 552 -19.52 0.18 -3.46
C VAL A 552 -20.70 -0.12 -2.54
N LEU A 553 -20.47 -0.90 -1.50
CA LEU A 553 -21.49 -1.26 -0.54
C LEU A 553 -21.99 -0.06 0.27
N ILE A 554 -21.07 0.79 0.73
CA ILE A 554 -21.43 2.03 1.44
C ILE A 554 -22.20 2.97 0.51
N ILE A 555 -21.80 3.12 -0.74
CA ILE A 555 -22.50 3.92 -1.77
C ILE A 555 -23.90 3.36 -1.97
N TYR A 556 -24.05 2.05 -2.12
CA TYR A 556 -25.34 1.39 -2.32
C TYR A 556 -26.32 1.65 -1.16
N TYR A 557 -25.89 1.35 0.08
CA TYR A 557 -26.77 1.57 1.24
C TYR A 557 -27.14 3.02 1.43
N LYS A 558 -26.22 3.91 1.16
CA LYS A 558 -26.47 5.33 1.21
C LYS A 558 -27.52 5.74 0.18
N GLN A 559 -27.40 5.30 -1.07
CA GLN A 559 -28.38 5.60 -2.12
C GLN A 559 -29.77 5.00 -1.82
N VAL A 560 -29.83 3.78 -1.30
CA VAL A 560 -31.11 3.18 -0.89
C VAL A 560 -31.77 3.96 0.25
N SER A 561 -30.99 4.33 1.28
CA SER A 561 -31.51 5.10 2.42
C SER A 561 -32.00 6.49 2.01
N GLU A 562 -31.20 7.20 1.20
CA GLU A 562 -31.57 8.54 0.68
C GLU A 562 -32.77 8.44 -0.27
N GLY A 563 -32.83 7.43 -1.14
CA GLY A 563 -33.94 7.24 -2.04
C GLY A 563 -35.29 7.06 -1.33
N LEU A 564 -35.32 6.29 -0.23
CA LEU A 564 -36.52 6.08 0.58
C LEU A 564 -36.98 7.37 1.28
N GLU A 565 -36.07 8.20 1.75
CA GLU A 565 -36.39 9.47 2.40
C GLU A 565 -36.83 10.53 1.39
N ASP A 566 -36.15 10.62 0.27
CA ASP A 566 -36.42 11.59 -0.79
C ASP A 566 -37.71 11.30 -1.53
N SER A 567 -38.12 10.03 -1.66
CA SER A 567 -39.36 9.65 -2.34
C SER A 567 -40.58 10.42 -1.78
N ALA A 568 -40.72 10.46 -0.45
CA ALA A 568 -41.83 11.21 0.20
C ALA A 568 -41.71 12.74 -0.05
N ARG A 569 -40.50 13.28 -0.05
CA ARG A 569 -40.22 14.71 -0.25
C ARG A 569 -40.52 15.13 -1.71
N TYR A 570 -40.12 14.33 -2.68
CA TYR A 570 -40.36 14.62 -4.08
C TYR A 570 -41.83 14.45 -4.48
N GLN A 571 -42.55 13.48 -3.89
CA GLN A 571 -44.01 13.38 -4.05
C GLN A 571 -44.70 14.67 -3.59
N THR A 572 -44.24 15.27 -2.49
CA THR A 572 -44.76 16.55 -2.01
C THR A 572 -44.43 17.69 -2.98
N MET A 573 -43.22 17.76 -3.52
CA MET A 573 -42.80 18.76 -4.50
C MET A 573 -43.60 18.66 -5.81
N GLN A 574 -43.88 17.44 -6.27
CA GLN A 574 -44.73 17.21 -7.44
C GLN A 574 -46.17 17.69 -7.21
N LYS A 575 -46.73 17.50 -5.99
CA LYS A 575 -48.05 18.03 -5.61
C LYS A 575 -48.09 19.57 -5.61
N VAL A 576 -46.95 20.25 -5.41
CA VAL A 576 -46.81 21.71 -5.44
C VAL A 576 -46.53 22.24 -6.85
N GLY A 577 -46.44 21.34 -7.87
CA GLY A 577 -46.37 21.73 -9.30
C GLY A 577 -44.99 21.50 -9.98
N MET A 578 -44.01 20.91 -9.31
CA MET A 578 -42.75 20.54 -9.97
C MET A 578 -42.95 19.37 -10.97
N SER A 579 -42.46 19.54 -12.19
CA SER A 579 -42.45 18.48 -13.19
C SER A 579 -41.48 17.35 -12.82
N LYS A 580 -41.77 16.10 -13.29
CA LYS A 580 -40.86 14.95 -13.08
C LYS A 580 -39.44 15.22 -13.63
N ARG A 581 -39.31 16.03 -14.67
CA ARG A 581 -38.03 16.40 -15.31
C ARG A 581 -37.21 17.33 -14.41
N GLU A 582 -37.83 18.32 -13.80
CA GLU A 582 -37.19 19.23 -12.85
C GLU A 582 -36.76 18.53 -11.57
N VAL A 583 -37.61 17.64 -11.06
CA VAL A 583 -37.28 16.78 -9.93
C VAL A 583 -36.01 15.96 -10.25
N ARG A 584 -35.97 15.30 -11.41
CA ARG A 584 -34.84 14.47 -11.82
C ARG A 584 -33.57 15.30 -12.00
N ALA A 585 -33.62 16.45 -12.64
CA ALA A 585 -32.47 17.34 -12.83
C ALA A 585 -31.92 17.89 -11.50
N SER A 586 -32.79 18.16 -10.51
CA SER A 586 -32.37 18.56 -9.17
C SER A 586 -31.67 17.43 -8.42
N ILE A 587 -32.17 16.20 -8.55
CA ILE A 587 -31.60 15.00 -7.99
C ILE A 587 -30.18 14.77 -8.55
N ASP A 588 -30.05 14.76 -9.88
CA ASP A 588 -28.81 14.49 -10.58
C ASP A 588 -27.67 15.40 -10.10
N LYS A 589 -27.93 16.72 -10.04
CA LYS A 589 -26.93 17.67 -9.57
C LYS A 589 -26.49 17.45 -8.12
N GLN A 590 -27.42 17.13 -7.22
CA GLN A 590 -27.10 16.92 -5.81
C GLN A 590 -26.34 15.62 -5.59
N ILE A 591 -26.75 14.55 -6.27
CA ILE A 591 -26.13 13.23 -6.13
C ILE A 591 -24.70 13.25 -6.66
N VAL A 592 -24.46 13.83 -7.84
CA VAL A 592 -23.12 13.95 -8.43
C VAL A 592 -22.16 14.64 -7.45
N TRP A 593 -22.51 15.80 -6.89
CA TRP A 593 -21.65 16.50 -5.95
C TRP A 593 -21.34 15.68 -4.69
N VAL A 594 -22.35 15.01 -4.13
CA VAL A 594 -22.22 14.22 -2.90
C VAL A 594 -21.30 13.01 -3.10
N PHE A 595 -21.37 12.35 -4.26
CA PHE A 595 -20.59 11.14 -4.49
C PHE A 595 -19.20 11.40 -5.07
N PHE A 596 -19.01 12.45 -5.86
CA PHE A 596 -17.69 12.75 -6.43
C PHE A 596 -16.78 13.57 -5.50
N LEU A 597 -17.33 14.28 -4.51
CA LEU A 597 -16.54 15.00 -3.52
C LEU A 597 -15.56 14.08 -2.73
N PRO A 598 -15.98 12.89 -2.24
CA PRO A 598 -15.06 11.96 -1.59
C PRO A 598 -13.95 11.46 -2.50
N LEU A 599 -14.25 11.17 -3.77
CA LEU A 599 -13.24 10.75 -4.75
C LEU A 599 -12.23 11.87 -5.03
N ALA A 600 -12.71 13.10 -5.26
CA ALA A 600 -11.83 14.25 -5.47
C ALA A 600 -10.92 14.49 -4.26
N ALA A 601 -11.46 14.40 -3.04
CA ALA A 601 -10.67 14.52 -1.82
C ALA A 601 -9.64 13.37 -1.69
N ALA A 602 -10.00 12.14 -2.07
CA ALA A 602 -9.10 10.99 -2.06
C ALA A 602 -7.93 11.18 -3.04
N VAL A 603 -8.19 11.70 -4.24
CA VAL A 603 -7.14 12.04 -5.21
C VAL A 603 -6.20 13.10 -4.64
N VAL A 604 -6.73 14.16 -3.99
CA VAL A 604 -5.89 15.17 -3.33
C VAL A 604 -5.05 14.54 -2.21
N HIS A 605 -5.63 13.69 -1.35
CA HIS A 605 -4.88 12.99 -0.30
C HIS A 605 -3.75 12.15 -0.87
N THR A 606 -4.00 11.42 -1.96
CA THR A 606 -3.00 10.57 -2.62
C THR A 606 -1.86 11.41 -3.21
N MET A 607 -2.19 12.51 -3.91
CA MET A 607 -1.17 13.39 -4.50
C MET A 607 -0.32 14.10 -3.44
N VAL A 608 -0.90 14.48 -2.31
CA VAL A 608 -0.14 15.08 -1.19
C VAL A 608 0.69 14.03 -0.45
N ALA A 609 0.24 12.78 -0.38
CA ALA A 609 0.99 11.67 0.21
C ALA A 609 2.14 11.17 -0.71
N PHE A 610 2.09 11.47 -2.01
CA PHE A 610 3.03 10.98 -3.01
C PHE A 610 4.51 11.19 -2.62
N PRO A 611 4.96 12.37 -2.12
CA PRO A 611 6.36 12.55 -1.72
C PRO A 611 6.80 11.64 -0.57
N ALA A 612 5.89 11.31 0.37
CA ALA A 612 6.21 10.39 1.45
C ALA A 612 6.26 8.95 0.95
N ILE A 613 5.32 8.58 0.07
CA ILE A 613 5.25 7.23 -0.53
C ILE A 613 6.50 6.98 -1.38
N SER A 614 6.91 7.94 -2.23
CA SER A 614 8.10 7.80 -3.06
C SER A 614 9.38 7.59 -2.22
N LYS A 615 9.50 8.28 -1.08
CA LYS A 615 10.61 8.05 -0.15
C LYS A 615 10.55 6.67 0.51
N MET A 616 9.36 6.16 0.81
CA MET A 616 9.21 4.80 1.35
C MET A 616 9.54 3.74 0.29
N GLU A 617 9.16 3.95 -0.98
CA GLU A 617 9.51 3.05 -2.08
C GLU A 617 11.02 3.06 -2.34
N ALA A 618 11.70 4.17 -2.05
CA ALA A 618 13.15 4.26 -2.09
C ALA A 618 13.86 3.28 -1.15
N LEU A 619 13.24 2.86 -0.02
CA LEU A 619 13.76 1.78 0.83
C LEU A 619 13.83 0.43 0.11
N PHE A 620 13.08 0.27 -0.97
CA PHE A 620 13.10 -0.88 -1.86
C PHE A 620 13.87 -0.58 -3.17
N PHE A 621 14.74 0.43 -3.14
CA PHE A 621 15.58 0.86 -4.26
C PHE A 621 14.82 1.30 -5.53
N VAL A 622 13.52 1.52 -5.45
CA VAL A 622 12.72 2.08 -6.55
C VAL A 622 12.69 3.60 -6.42
N ASN A 623 13.22 4.32 -7.42
CA ASN A 623 13.44 5.78 -7.36
C ASN A 623 13.01 6.54 -8.59
N ASP A 624 12.64 5.87 -9.64
CA ASP A 624 12.19 6.58 -10.82
C ASP A 624 10.89 7.34 -10.51
N MET A 625 11.05 8.62 -10.14
CA MET A 625 9.95 9.52 -9.80
C MET A 625 8.94 9.63 -10.96
N GLY A 626 9.41 9.54 -12.21
CA GLY A 626 8.55 9.58 -13.40
C GLY A 626 7.68 8.35 -13.50
N LEU A 627 8.27 7.16 -13.33
CA LEU A 627 7.57 5.88 -13.30
C LEU A 627 6.54 5.83 -12.16
N MET A 628 6.95 6.21 -10.94
CA MET A 628 6.08 6.24 -9.76
C MET A 628 4.87 7.15 -9.98
N LEU A 629 5.08 8.35 -10.53
CA LEU A 629 4.01 9.28 -10.85
C LEU A 629 3.10 8.72 -11.94
N ALA A 630 3.65 8.10 -12.98
CA ALA A 630 2.86 7.47 -14.05
C ALA A 630 1.99 6.32 -13.50
N CYS A 631 2.54 5.44 -12.65
CA CYS A 631 1.80 4.36 -11.98
C CYS A 631 0.68 4.93 -11.08
N THR A 632 0.96 6.00 -10.33
CA THR A 632 -0.04 6.66 -9.49
C THR A 632 -1.17 7.25 -10.32
N LEU A 633 -0.86 7.99 -11.40
CA LEU A 633 -1.87 8.57 -12.29
C LEU A 633 -2.68 7.51 -13.02
N ALA A 634 -2.05 6.44 -13.49
CA ALA A 634 -2.74 5.30 -14.12
C ALA A 634 -3.71 4.62 -13.13
N THR A 635 -3.28 4.42 -11.87
CA THR A 635 -4.12 3.86 -10.80
C THR A 635 -5.30 4.78 -10.50
N ILE A 636 -5.09 6.10 -10.40
CA ILE A 636 -6.16 7.08 -10.19
C ILE A 636 -7.17 7.02 -11.35
N ALA A 637 -6.71 6.95 -12.59
CA ALA A 637 -7.57 6.86 -13.76
C ALA A 637 -8.39 5.56 -13.76
N ALA A 638 -7.75 4.41 -13.58
CA ALA A 638 -8.40 3.10 -13.54
C ALA A 638 -9.43 3.00 -12.40
N PHE A 639 -9.04 3.43 -11.19
CA PHE A 639 -9.94 3.45 -10.04
C PHE A 639 -11.13 4.39 -10.25
N SER A 640 -10.90 5.58 -10.81
CA SER A 640 -11.98 6.54 -11.09
C SER A 640 -13.00 5.97 -12.09
N LEU A 641 -12.56 5.25 -13.11
CA LEU A 641 -13.45 4.56 -14.05
C LEU A 641 -14.31 3.50 -13.35
N LEU A 642 -13.69 2.67 -12.51
CA LEU A 642 -14.41 1.66 -11.72
C LEU A 642 -15.39 2.29 -10.74
N TYR A 643 -14.99 3.39 -10.08
CA TYR A 643 -15.85 4.15 -9.17
C TYR A 643 -17.08 4.73 -9.88
N VAL A 644 -16.88 5.33 -11.07
CA VAL A 644 -17.97 5.85 -11.91
C VAL A 644 -18.92 4.73 -12.32
N ALA A 645 -18.39 3.58 -12.74
CA ALA A 645 -19.21 2.42 -13.12
C ALA A 645 -20.05 1.93 -11.92
N ALA A 646 -19.44 1.80 -10.73
CA ALA A 646 -20.14 1.43 -9.51
C ALA A 646 -21.23 2.45 -9.14
N TYR A 647 -20.92 3.74 -9.25
CA TYR A 647 -21.89 4.82 -9.04
C TYR A 647 -23.08 4.71 -10.00
N LEU A 648 -22.84 4.54 -11.31
CA LEU A 648 -23.91 4.43 -12.31
C LEU A 648 -24.83 3.22 -12.08
N LEU A 649 -24.25 2.09 -11.67
CA LEU A 649 -25.01 0.89 -11.34
C LEU A 649 -25.91 1.11 -10.11
N THR A 650 -25.37 1.72 -9.06
CA THR A 650 -26.11 1.97 -7.83
C THR A 650 -27.12 3.11 -7.96
N ALA A 651 -26.85 4.14 -8.78
CA ALA A 651 -27.77 5.23 -9.07
C ALA A 651 -29.07 4.75 -9.73
N ARG A 652 -29.02 3.69 -10.55
CA ARG A 652 -30.23 3.07 -11.12
C ARG A 652 -31.20 2.59 -10.03
N VAL A 653 -30.67 2.08 -8.92
CA VAL A 653 -31.49 1.63 -7.79
C VAL A 653 -32.17 2.81 -7.11
N TYR A 654 -31.44 3.91 -6.90
CA TYR A 654 -31.99 5.15 -6.34
C TYR A 654 -33.17 5.69 -7.19
N TYR A 655 -32.97 5.82 -8.51
CA TYR A 655 -34.04 6.29 -9.41
C TYR A 655 -35.29 5.42 -9.37
N ARG A 656 -35.12 4.09 -9.26
CA ARG A 656 -36.25 3.14 -9.16
C ARG A 656 -37.03 3.29 -7.84
N ILE A 657 -36.42 3.84 -6.79
CA ILE A 657 -37.06 4.06 -5.49
C ILE A 657 -37.83 5.39 -5.49
N VAL A 658 -37.28 6.41 -6.17
CA VAL A 658 -37.81 7.78 -6.16
C VAL A 658 -38.84 8.01 -7.24
N SER A 659 -38.75 7.34 -8.39
CA SER A 659 -39.75 7.38 -9.48
C SER A 659 -40.97 6.52 -9.13
#